data_ea3a28fb80a4632cdb17b48b857634cc
#
_entry.id   ea3a28fb80a4632cdb17b48b857634cc
#
_cell.length_a   1.000
_cell.length_b   1.000
_cell.length_c   1.000
_cell.angle_alpha   90.00
_cell.angle_beta   90.00
_cell.angle_gamma   90.00
#
_symmetry.space_group_name_H-M   'P 1'
#
loop_
_entity.id
_entity.type
_entity.pdbx_description
1 polymer ?
#
loop_
_entity_poly.entity_id
_entity_poly.type
_entity_poly.pdbx_seq_one_letter_code
_entity_poly.pdbx_strand_id
1 'polypeptide(L)'
;MSAIAQTTAAIDIDTSTTIPVRPGFSGFNDDEAIPIEYWDYNFNALTNQLHPGWIRFPGGDDSEGFNWQTGQDPVAWVDQFDPSTTTGSGLRNQINWLSGKGGAKFIDAANQANLWGANIVVCVNAFTDTPQSAGQMAAYAKANGIHVAVWELANEAYNQQPTFFSSGADYIAKMKPYRDAIKAADPNAIVSVFFNDPGRSTNPNPPWNKSIEGVTDKYWDAVSYHFYPADSTGAFSNWMADENAVLATRTDAYITGYLATVNPPGMLFAISEFNTSFGTGGTNIGLTTGTLYGAVYCAEFIMRMSKVPSVLVVGPHAIYNNSGVDANDFHYSDVNAAAAAGKPIDTATLNFGYFFGAQGLGPAILNGVLKNSTLSDKTTVTGGATVAATGPGTIPALYAQAYSTASGALSVVVTNKSASAQQVTMRVNGTTPFGPFPLQYITGTDPSVTNTLAKPAVAIQTGSSSNPVTIPPYSVLRADLATPAVATLVHAASYQAGPLAANQLVSAFGSGFASQVIGASSQPLPTILGDTTIAITDSTGAVALAPLDYVSPGQANFLIPAGMAPGAAAVKVMRSGATVLTGSFTVAPVSPGIFTANGNGAGVVAGAASRVSSSGATTPVAVYSCGTVAFSCLETPISLGASTDTVYITLYTSGIRGAKSVQAYVAGVPVPVAYAGPQGTFAGLDQVNIELPRSLAGNGETSLYLIADGQQSNVASLKIQ
;
A
#
# COMPACT_ATOMS: atom_id res chain seq x y z
N MET A 1 -5.83 -9.77 -43.76
CA MET A 1 -5.11 -9.23 -42.60
C MET A 1 -4.41 -10.40 -41.95
N SER A 2 -3.09 -10.42 -42.03
CA SER A 2 -2.26 -11.45 -41.36
C SER A 2 -2.40 -11.19 -39.85
N ALA A 3 -2.87 -12.17 -39.09
CA ALA A 3 -2.85 -12.09 -37.63
C ALA A 3 -1.39 -11.99 -37.19
N ILE A 4 -0.98 -10.82 -36.71
CA ILE A 4 0.31 -10.67 -36.05
C ILE A 4 0.24 -11.60 -34.84
N ALA A 5 1.14 -12.58 -34.79
CA ALA A 5 1.23 -13.50 -33.66
C ALA A 5 1.45 -12.65 -32.40
N GLN A 6 0.49 -12.69 -31.48
CA GLN A 6 0.54 -11.96 -30.24
C GLN A 6 1.67 -12.56 -29.37
N THR A 7 2.69 -11.76 -29.06
CA THR A 7 3.80 -12.22 -28.24
C THR A 7 3.30 -12.53 -26.84
N THR A 8 3.63 -13.73 -26.35
CA THR A 8 3.27 -14.18 -25.01
C THR A 8 4.44 -14.00 -24.05
N ALA A 9 4.16 -13.52 -22.85
CA ALA A 9 5.12 -13.39 -21.77
C ALA A 9 4.57 -13.97 -20.47
N ALA A 10 5.46 -14.19 -19.50
CA ALA A 10 5.07 -14.54 -18.15
C ALA A 10 5.76 -13.60 -17.14
N ILE A 11 5.03 -13.29 -16.07
CA ILE A 11 5.53 -12.58 -14.90
C ILE A 11 5.39 -13.53 -13.70
N ASP A 12 6.54 -13.94 -13.18
CA ASP A 12 6.64 -14.82 -12.02
C ASP A 12 7.04 -13.98 -10.78
N ILE A 13 6.20 -14.01 -9.75
CA ILE A 13 6.35 -13.27 -8.50
C ILE A 13 6.62 -14.25 -7.37
N ASP A 14 7.74 -14.07 -6.67
CA ASP A 14 8.14 -14.83 -5.50
C ASP A 14 8.03 -13.93 -4.26
N THR A 15 6.95 -14.07 -3.48
CA THR A 15 6.69 -13.27 -2.29
C THR A 15 7.49 -13.73 -1.07
N SER A 16 8.24 -14.82 -1.17
CA SER A 16 9.16 -15.29 -0.12
C SER A 16 10.52 -14.58 -0.16
N THR A 17 10.84 -13.96 -1.29
CA THR A 17 12.09 -13.22 -1.51
C THR A 17 11.75 -11.74 -1.71
N THR A 18 12.00 -10.93 -0.69
CA THR A 18 11.57 -9.52 -0.67
C THR A 18 12.70 -8.57 -0.31
N ILE A 19 12.58 -7.33 -0.74
CA ILE A 19 13.43 -6.20 -0.36
C ILE A 19 12.54 -5.15 0.32
N PRO A 20 12.89 -4.62 1.49
CA PRO A 20 12.13 -3.55 2.12
C PRO A 20 12.06 -2.29 1.24
N VAL A 21 10.87 -1.73 1.07
CA VAL A 21 10.65 -0.42 0.46
C VAL A 21 10.39 0.60 1.56
N ARG A 22 11.08 1.73 1.48
CA ARG A 22 10.91 2.79 2.49
C ARG A 22 9.57 3.51 2.29
N PRO A 23 8.88 3.85 3.36
CA PRO A 23 7.71 4.73 3.27
C PRO A 23 8.10 6.06 2.61
N GLY A 24 7.29 6.51 1.66
CA GLY A 24 7.59 7.74 0.93
C GLY A 24 8.77 7.64 -0.04
N PHE A 25 9.12 6.45 -0.52
CA PHE A 25 10.25 6.20 -1.41
C PHE A 25 10.20 7.03 -2.70
N SER A 26 9.05 7.11 -3.35
CA SER A 26 8.89 7.84 -4.61
C SER A 26 8.05 9.10 -4.42
N GLY A 27 8.55 10.21 -4.92
CA GLY A 27 7.90 11.52 -4.83
C GLY A 27 8.19 12.34 -6.08
N PHE A 28 8.21 13.65 -5.91
CA PHE A 28 8.51 14.58 -6.98
C PHE A 28 9.45 15.66 -6.49
N ASN A 29 10.40 16.04 -7.34
CA ASN A 29 11.12 17.27 -7.14
C ASN A 29 10.16 18.46 -7.33
N ASP A 30 10.29 19.44 -6.47
CA ASP A 30 9.76 20.77 -6.69
C ASP A 30 10.95 21.66 -7.08
N ASP A 31 10.81 22.43 -8.12
CA ASP A 31 11.91 23.22 -8.66
C ASP A 31 11.87 24.65 -8.16
N GLU A 32 10.72 25.07 -7.70
CA GLU A 32 10.49 26.43 -7.23
C GLU A 32 9.49 26.42 -6.07
N ALA A 33 9.85 27.06 -4.96
CA ALA A 33 8.90 27.25 -3.85
C ALA A 33 7.87 28.33 -4.21
N ILE A 34 7.10 28.10 -5.27
CA ILE A 34 6.12 29.05 -5.77
C ILE A 34 4.90 29.05 -4.84
N PRO A 35 4.53 30.19 -4.24
CA PRO A 35 3.42 30.24 -3.30
C PRO A 35 2.11 29.67 -3.81
N ILE A 36 1.84 29.79 -5.11
CA ILE A 36 0.61 29.32 -5.72
C ILE A 36 0.47 27.79 -5.63
N GLU A 37 1.55 27.06 -5.70
CA GLU A 37 1.56 25.60 -5.60
C GLU A 37 1.09 25.13 -4.21
N TYR A 38 1.44 25.88 -3.17
CA TYR A 38 1.05 25.54 -1.80
C TYR A 38 -0.35 26.01 -1.43
N TRP A 39 -0.86 27.03 -2.09
CA TRP A 39 -2.12 27.69 -1.70
C TRP A 39 -3.28 27.50 -2.67
N ASP A 40 -3.01 27.04 -3.90
CA ASP A 40 -4.08 26.80 -4.87
C ASP A 40 -4.77 25.46 -4.62
N TYR A 41 -6.08 25.53 -4.40
CA TYR A 41 -6.90 24.34 -4.14
C TYR A 41 -6.89 23.35 -5.31
N ASN A 42 -6.97 23.85 -6.56
CA ASN A 42 -7.06 22.97 -7.73
C ASN A 42 -5.72 22.27 -8.00
N PHE A 43 -4.62 23.00 -7.89
CA PHE A 43 -3.28 22.45 -7.98
C PHE A 43 -3.10 21.33 -6.93
N ASN A 44 -3.43 21.64 -5.69
CA ASN A 44 -3.32 20.71 -4.58
C ASN A 44 -4.17 19.43 -4.74
N ALA A 45 -5.39 19.59 -5.27
CA ALA A 45 -6.29 18.45 -5.50
C ALA A 45 -5.76 17.53 -6.61
N LEU A 46 -5.12 18.06 -7.65
CA LEU A 46 -4.48 17.28 -8.70
C LEU A 46 -3.19 16.61 -8.19
N THR A 47 -2.34 17.37 -7.50
CA THR A 47 -1.10 16.82 -6.94
C THR A 47 -1.35 15.68 -5.98
N ASN A 48 -2.38 15.74 -5.16
CA ASN A 48 -2.77 14.64 -4.28
C ASN A 48 -3.09 13.35 -5.06
N GLN A 49 -3.60 13.45 -6.29
CA GLN A 49 -3.87 12.30 -7.14
C GLN A 49 -2.60 11.70 -7.78
N LEU A 50 -1.48 12.43 -7.76
CA LEU A 50 -0.16 11.88 -8.13
C LEU A 50 0.44 11.03 -7.01
N HIS A 51 -0.17 11.02 -5.82
CA HIS A 51 0.25 10.27 -4.64
C HIS A 51 1.72 10.47 -4.25
N PRO A 52 2.23 11.73 -4.15
CA PRO A 52 3.63 11.94 -3.82
C PRO A 52 3.95 11.32 -2.46
N GLY A 53 5.05 10.58 -2.37
CA GLY A 53 5.59 10.08 -1.12
C GLY A 53 6.51 11.09 -0.44
N TRP A 54 7.03 12.05 -1.22
CA TRP A 54 7.79 13.21 -0.76
C TRP A 54 7.71 14.34 -1.79
N ILE A 55 7.97 15.55 -1.31
CA ILE A 55 8.20 16.75 -2.12
C ILE A 55 9.54 17.36 -1.73
N ARG A 56 10.18 18.09 -2.63
CA ARG A 56 11.42 18.82 -2.34
C ARG A 56 11.14 20.28 -2.05
N PHE A 57 11.81 20.86 -1.06
CA PHE A 57 11.64 22.24 -0.65
C PHE A 57 12.99 22.88 -0.31
N PRO A 58 13.26 24.12 -0.78
CA PRO A 58 12.55 24.83 -1.86
C PRO A 58 12.81 24.24 -3.24
N GLY A 59 13.87 23.44 -3.42
CA GLY A 59 14.26 22.78 -4.65
C GLY A 59 14.99 23.67 -5.64
N GLY A 60 15.67 23.05 -6.61
CA GLY A 60 16.34 23.72 -7.71
C GLY A 60 17.42 24.75 -7.33
N ASP A 61 17.82 25.54 -8.31
CA ASP A 61 18.81 26.63 -8.14
C ASP A 61 18.29 27.73 -7.19
N ASP A 62 16.98 27.89 -7.09
CA ASP A 62 16.34 28.87 -6.19
C ASP A 62 16.61 28.61 -4.72
N SER A 63 16.88 27.33 -4.35
CA SER A 63 17.21 26.97 -2.97
C SER A 63 18.50 27.59 -2.44
N GLU A 64 19.37 28.05 -3.32
CA GLU A 64 20.71 28.51 -2.96
C GLU A 64 20.70 29.83 -2.18
N GLY A 65 19.74 30.71 -2.45
CA GLY A 65 19.54 31.94 -1.72
C GLY A 65 18.33 31.97 -0.79
N PHE A 66 17.50 30.94 -0.82
CA PHE A 66 16.16 30.93 -0.25
C PHE A 66 16.14 30.98 1.27
N ASN A 67 15.38 31.91 1.83
CA ASN A 67 15.18 32.01 3.27
C ASN A 67 13.91 31.28 3.70
N TRP A 68 14.05 30.19 4.44
CA TRP A 68 12.97 29.31 4.86
C TRP A 68 11.91 29.95 5.75
N GLN A 69 12.23 31.07 6.44
CA GLN A 69 11.31 31.79 7.33
C GLN A 69 10.48 32.84 6.58
N THR A 70 11.04 33.44 5.54
CA THR A 70 10.37 34.48 4.75
C THR A 70 9.77 33.95 3.46
N GLY A 71 10.30 32.84 2.92
CA GLY A 71 9.92 32.30 1.63
C GLY A 71 10.43 33.14 0.46
N GLN A 72 11.59 33.78 0.60
CA GLN A 72 12.13 34.69 -0.39
C GLN A 72 13.65 34.62 -0.47
N ASP A 73 14.17 34.89 -1.65
CA ASP A 73 15.60 35.14 -1.84
C ASP A 73 15.94 36.59 -1.49
N PRO A 74 17.09 36.87 -0.86
CA PRO A 74 17.56 38.23 -0.65
C PRO A 74 17.87 38.91 -1.97
N VAL A 75 17.40 40.15 -2.16
CA VAL A 75 17.65 40.94 -3.39
C VAL A 75 19.14 41.02 -3.71
N ALA A 76 19.98 41.24 -2.70
CA ALA A 76 21.43 41.29 -2.86
C ALA A 76 22.05 39.98 -3.38
N TRP A 77 21.44 38.85 -3.14
CA TRP A 77 21.82 37.58 -3.72
C TRP A 77 21.48 37.49 -5.18
N VAL A 78 20.22 37.80 -5.53
CA VAL A 78 19.73 37.77 -6.92
C VAL A 78 20.47 38.74 -7.82
N ASP A 79 20.90 39.89 -7.29
CA ASP A 79 21.66 40.88 -8.05
C ASP A 79 23.04 40.39 -8.50
N GLN A 80 23.53 39.28 -7.99
CA GLN A 80 24.79 38.66 -8.41
C GLN A 80 24.64 37.86 -9.72
N PHE A 81 23.43 37.46 -10.08
CA PHE A 81 23.19 36.68 -11.30
C PHE A 81 23.02 37.59 -12.53
N ASP A 82 23.50 37.08 -13.66
CA ASP A 82 23.30 37.77 -14.95
C ASP A 82 21.80 37.75 -15.31
N PRO A 83 21.16 38.92 -15.46
CA PRO A 83 19.74 39.01 -15.80
C PRO A 83 19.40 38.49 -17.19
N SER A 84 20.38 38.22 -18.04
CA SER A 84 20.18 37.62 -19.37
C SER A 84 20.09 36.07 -19.33
N THR A 85 20.46 35.46 -18.22
CA THR A 85 20.34 34.01 -18.01
C THR A 85 18.92 33.61 -17.58
N THR A 86 18.53 32.41 -17.82
CA THR A 86 17.23 31.87 -17.38
C THR A 86 17.10 31.94 -15.86
N THR A 87 18.12 31.51 -15.12
CA THR A 87 18.16 31.56 -13.65
C THR A 87 18.06 33.01 -13.14
N GLY A 88 18.91 33.92 -13.63
CA GLY A 88 18.88 35.30 -13.17
C GLY A 88 17.59 36.03 -13.47
N SER A 89 16.94 35.77 -14.60
CA SER A 89 15.63 36.36 -14.92
C SER A 89 14.51 35.74 -14.10
N GLY A 90 14.54 34.42 -13.84
CA GLY A 90 13.58 33.71 -13.02
C GLY A 90 13.57 34.21 -11.57
N LEU A 91 14.74 34.26 -10.92
CA LEU A 91 14.90 34.77 -9.56
C LEU A 91 14.42 36.20 -9.40
N ARG A 92 14.71 37.06 -10.39
CA ARG A 92 14.23 38.48 -10.35
C ARG A 92 12.72 38.57 -10.50
N ASN A 93 12.12 37.77 -11.34
CA ASN A 93 10.67 37.70 -11.49
C ASN A 93 10.01 37.19 -10.21
N GLN A 94 10.56 36.17 -9.58
CA GLN A 94 10.10 35.66 -8.30
C GLN A 94 10.14 36.73 -7.20
N ILE A 95 11.25 37.44 -7.03
CA ILE A 95 11.36 38.55 -6.06
C ILE A 95 10.33 39.65 -6.36
N ASN A 96 10.19 40.05 -7.61
CA ASN A 96 9.22 41.08 -8.00
C ASN A 96 7.80 40.65 -7.68
N TRP A 97 7.48 39.39 -7.94
CA TRP A 97 6.17 38.82 -7.68
C TRP A 97 5.87 38.67 -6.19
N LEU A 98 6.84 38.23 -5.39
CA LEU A 98 6.70 38.07 -3.94
C LEU A 98 6.78 39.38 -3.17
N SER A 99 7.19 40.46 -3.82
CA SER A 99 7.35 41.79 -3.18
C SER A 99 6.06 42.24 -2.49
N GLY A 100 6.15 42.34 -1.16
CA GLY A 100 5.01 42.74 -0.31
C GLY A 100 3.95 41.67 -0.05
N LYS A 101 4.12 40.45 -0.55
CA LYS A 101 3.14 39.34 -0.38
C LYS A 101 3.62 38.23 0.53
N GLY A 102 4.92 38.10 0.72
CA GLY A 102 5.54 36.93 1.33
C GLY A 102 5.59 35.73 0.37
N GLY A 103 6.57 34.86 0.55
CA GLY A 103 6.74 33.63 -0.22
C GLY A 103 6.27 32.41 0.55
N ALA A 104 6.29 31.26 -0.09
CA ALA A 104 6.04 29.98 0.55
C ALA A 104 7.16 29.67 1.55
N LYS A 105 6.80 29.52 2.81
CA LYS A 105 7.74 29.25 3.90
C LYS A 105 7.84 27.73 4.11
N PHE A 106 8.85 27.33 4.84
CA PHE A 106 8.98 25.92 5.20
C PHE A 106 7.73 25.31 5.85
N ILE A 107 7.02 26.10 6.69
CA ILE A 107 5.77 25.62 7.31
C ILE A 107 4.65 25.43 6.28
N ASP A 108 4.61 26.21 5.21
CA ASP A 108 3.60 26.07 4.16
C ASP A 108 3.83 24.78 3.38
N ALA A 109 5.08 24.50 3.01
CA ALA A 109 5.47 23.23 2.39
C ALA A 109 5.21 22.03 3.33
N ALA A 110 5.48 22.18 4.62
CA ALA A 110 5.23 21.14 5.60
C ALA A 110 3.74 20.83 5.75
N ASN A 111 2.89 21.86 5.81
CA ASN A 111 1.44 21.69 5.87
C ASN A 111 0.93 20.99 4.60
N GLN A 112 1.46 21.35 3.45
CA GLN A 112 1.08 20.77 2.18
C GLN A 112 1.53 19.31 2.07
N ALA A 113 2.77 19.00 2.40
CA ALA A 113 3.27 17.63 2.45
C ALA A 113 2.42 16.76 3.40
N ASN A 114 2.08 17.30 4.56
CA ASN A 114 1.23 16.62 5.52
C ASN A 114 -0.19 16.35 4.97
N LEU A 115 -0.77 17.31 4.23
CA LEU A 115 -2.07 17.13 3.57
C LEU A 115 -2.05 15.99 2.53
N TRP A 116 -0.93 15.81 1.84
CA TRP A 116 -0.74 14.73 0.87
C TRP A 116 -0.26 13.42 1.52
N GLY A 117 0.10 13.44 2.81
CA GLY A 117 0.74 12.31 3.49
C GLY A 117 2.13 12.02 2.91
N ALA A 118 2.85 13.08 2.54
CA ALA A 118 4.19 13.05 1.97
C ALA A 118 5.25 13.49 2.99
N ASN A 119 6.50 13.09 2.76
CA ASN A 119 7.67 13.59 3.46
C ASN A 119 8.21 14.85 2.75
N ILE A 120 9.22 15.50 3.33
CA ILE A 120 9.94 16.60 2.69
C ILE A 120 11.40 16.20 2.49
N VAL A 121 11.95 16.51 1.32
CA VAL A 121 13.39 16.58 1.07
C VAL A 121 13.75 18.05 1.10
N VAL A 122 14.64 18.45 1.99
CA VAL A 122 14.99 19.86 2.20
C VAL A 122 16.31 20.18 1.52
N CYS A 123 16.32 21.16 0.62
CA CYS A 123 17.53 21.84 0.16
C CYS A 123 17.94 22.91 1.17
N VAL A 124 19.12 22.76 1.76
CA VAL A 124 19.66 23.72 2.72
C VAL A 124 20.34 24.85 1.97
N ASN A 125 19.91 26.09 2.21
CA ASN A 125 20.61 27.26 1.68
C ASN A 125 22.03 27.34 2.20
N ALA A 126 22.99 27.20 1.30
CA ALA A 126 24.42 27.20 1.61
C ALA A 126 25.11 28.55 1.36
N PHE A 127 24.43 29.50 0.72
CA PHE A 127 25.07 30.70 0.17
C PHE A 127 24.76 31.95 0.95
N THR A 128 23.55 32.14 1.41
CA THR A 128 23.10 33.36 2.10
C THR A 128 22.68 33.11 3.54
N ASP A 129 22.47 31.82 3.92
CA ASP A 129 22.09 31.45 5.27
C ASP A 129 23.31 30.97 6.10
N THR A 130 23.08 30.64 7.36
CA THR A 130 24.12 30.26 8.32
C THR A 130 23.90 28.84 8.84
N PRO A 131 24.95 28.16 9.30
CA PRO A 131 24.80 26.89 9.98
C PRO A 131 23.82 26.94 11.14
N GLN A 132 23.80 28.05 11.88
CA GLN A 132 22.87 28.25 12.99
C GLN A 132 21.41 28.28 12.53
N SER A 133 21.11 28.95 11.42
CA SER A 133 19.76 28.99 10.84
C SER A 133 19.32 27.62 10.35
N ALA A 134 20.20 26.86 9.69
CA ALA A 134 19.92 25.48 9.30
C ALA A 134 19.60 24.60 10.52
N GLY A 135 20.35 24.76 11.62
CA GLY A 135 20.04 24.07 12.88
C GLY A 135 18.71 24.51 13.48
N GLN A 136 18.33 25.78 13.38
CA GLN A 136 17.02 26.28 13.79
C GLN A 136 15.89 25.69 12.95
N MET A 137 16.08 25.56 11.63
CA MET A 137 15.12 24.91 10.74
C MET A 137 14.92 23.43 11.13
N ALA A 138 15.98 22.70 11.41
CA ALA A 138 15.90 21.30 11.87
C ALA A 138 15.22 21.17 13.25
N ALA A 139 15.53 22.08 14.19
CA ALA A 139 14.85 22.14 15.48
C ALA A 139 13.35 22.44 15.33
N TYR A 140 13.00 23.35 14.41
CA TYR A 140 11.63 23.69 14.10
C TYR A 140 10.89 22.49 13.49
N ALA A 141 11.50 21.79 12.53
CA ALA A 141 10.92 20.58 11.93
C ALA A 141 10.59 19.54 13.00
N LYS A 142 11.55 19.24 13.88
CA LYS A 142 11.40 18.28 14.97
C LYS A 142 10.33 18.69 15.97
N ALA A 143 10.31 19.94 16.37
CA ALA A 143 9.32 20.46 17.35
C ALA A 143 7.89 20.43 16.81
N ASN A 144 7.70 20.54 15.50
CA ASN A 144 6.39 20.56 14.85
C ASN A 144 6.02 19.20 14.21
N GLY A 145 6.82 18.15 14.42
CA GLY A 145 6.54 16.81 13.87
C GLY A 145 6.63 16.75 12.33
N ILE A 146 7.39 17.66 11.71
CA ILE A 146 7.60 17.69 10.26
C ILE A 146 8.57 16.58 9.89
N HIS A 147 8.16 15.70 9.00
CA HIS A 147 8.95 14.55 8.59
C HIS A 147 9.88 14.90 7.42
N VAL A 148 11.15 15.14 7.73
CA VAL A 148 12.18 15.40 6.72
C VAL A 148 12.91 14.11 6.39
N ALA A 149 12.79 13.66 5.13
CA ALA A 149 13.43 12.42 4.67
C ALA A 149 14.94 12.58 4.46
N VAL A 150 15.36 13.73 3.93
CA VAL A 150 16.77 14.06 3.66
C VAL A 150 16.97 15.57 3.77
N TRP A 151 18.09 15.96 4.39
CA TRP A 151 18.62 17.33 4.39
C TRP A 151 19.76 17.39 3.38
N GLU A 152 19.53 17.98 2.23
CA GLU A 152 20.52 18.15 1.17
C GLU A 152 21.30 19.44 1.40
N LEU A 153 22.62 19.33 1.49
CA LEU A 153 23.49 20.49 1.72
C LEU A 153 23.77 21.21 0.40
N ALA A 154 23.05 22.26 0.12
CA ALA A 154 22.96 23.00 -1.15
C ALA A 154 22.20 22.24 -2.26
N ASN A 155 22.00 22.89 -3.41
CA ASN A 155 21.58 22.27 -4.65
C ASN A 155 22.77 22.22 -5.61
N GLU A 156 22.94 21.09 -6.33
CA GLU A 156 23.94 20.95 -7.41
C GLU A 156 25.25 21.71 -7.19
N ALA A 157 25.82 21.57 -5.98
CA ALA A 157 26.97 22.34 -5.51
C ALA A 157 28.18 22.38 -6.48
N TYR A 158 28.18 21.51 -7.49
CA TYR A 158 29.15 21.44 -8.57
C TYR A 158 28.86 22.39 -9.74
N ASN A 159 27.68 23.00 -9.79
CA ASN A 159 27.16 23.74 -10.96
C ASN A 159 26.65 25.14 -10.60
N GLN A 160 27.26 25.81 -9.65
CA GLN A 160 26.77 27.10 -9.18
C GLN A 160 27.19 28.30 -10.01
N GLN A 161 26.32 29.30 -9.99
CA GLN A 161 26.62 30.67 -10.45
C GLN A 161 26.01 31.71 -9.48
N PRO A 162 26.78 32.63 -8.87
CA PRO A 162 28.26 32.73 -8.97
C PRO A 162 28.97 31.58 -8.28
N THR A 163 30.18 31.23 -8.70
CA THR A 163 30.96 30.16 -8.14
C THR A 163 31.26 30.39 -6.66
N PHE A 164 30.71 29.54 -5.79
CA PHE A 164 30.89 29.65 -4.34
C PHE A 164 31.88 28.60 -3.78
N PHE A 165 31.94 27.43 -4.37
CA PHE A 165 32.87 26.37 -3.99
C PHE A 165 33.95 26.19 -5.06
N SER A 166 35.22 26.17 -4.62
CA SER A 166 36.36 26.00 -5.51
C SER A 166 36.60 24.53 -5.93
N SER A 167 36.07 23.59 -5.17
CA SER A 167 36.16 22.13 -5.42
C SER A 167 35.16 21.39 -4.54
N GLY A 168 34.97 20.09 -4.81
CA GLY A 168 34.16 19.24 -3.96
C GLY A 168 34.72 19.14 -2.51
N ALA A 169 36.03 19.16 -2.33
CA ALA A 169 36.62 19.16 -0.98
C ALA A 169 36.37 20.48 -0.24
N ASP A 170 36.38 21.61 -0.94
CA ASP A 170 36.04 22.93 -0.38
C ASP A 170 34.55 22.96 0.03
N TYR A 171 33.67 22.43 -0.84
CA TYR A 171 32.25 22.25 -0.53
C TYR A 171 32.06 21.44 0.77
N ILE A 172 32.68 20.27 0.87
CA ILE A 172 32.59 19.42 2.06
C ILE A 172 33.05 20.18 3.33
N ALA A 173 34.14 20.90 3.23
CA ALA A 173 34.67 21.69 4.37
C ALA A 173 33.69 22.79 4.80
N LYS A 174 33.09 23.53 3.85
CA LYS A 174 32.14 24.61 4.11
C LYS A 174 30.80 24.11 4.63
N MET A 175 30.35 22.91 4.22
CA MET A 175 29.07 22.35 4.61
C MET A 175 29.07 21.60 5.93
N LYS A 176 30.25 21.22 6.45
CA LYS A 176 30.34 20.52 7.74
C LYS A 176 29.67 21.26 8.90
N PRO A 177 29.83 22.58 9.10
CA PRO A 177 29.14 23.31 10.16
C PRO A 177 27.59 23.24 10.05
N TYR A 178 27.05 23.23 8.83
CA TYR A 178 25.61 23.10 8.61
C TYR A 178 25.10 21.72 9.06
N ARG A 179 25.79 20.67 8.63
CA ARG A 179 25.49 19.30 9.08
C ARG A 179 25.56 19.19 10.60
N ASP A 180 26.62 19.72 11.22
CA ASP A 180 26.79 19.64 12.66
C ASP A 180 25.66 20.35 13.42
N ALA A 181 25.20 21.51 12.93
CA ALA A 181 24.06 22.23 13.49
C ALA A 181 22.72 21.48 13.32
N ILE A 182 22.48 20.88 12.16
CA ILE A 182 21.30 20.04 11.90
C ILE A 182 21.30 18.83 12.83
N LYS A 183 22.42 18.11 12.94
CA LYS A 183 22.56 16.94 13.82
C LYS A 183 22.49 17.28 15.31
N ALA A 184 22.91 18.47 15.71
CA ALA A 184 22.73 18.94 17.09
C ALA A 184 21.24 19.15 17.44
N ALA A 185 20.45 19.62 16.49
CA ALA A 185 19.00 19.78 16.64
C ALA A 185 18.26 18.45 16.55
N ASP A 186 18.60 17.62 15.56
CA ASP A 186 18.05 16.28 15.38
C ASP A 186 19.15 15.25 15.07
N PRO A 187 19.60 14.48 16.06
CA PRO A 187 20.64 13.46 15.86
C PRO A 187 20.28 12.38 14.83
N ASN A 188 18.99 12.18 14.55
CA ASN A 188 18.49 11.20 13.58
C ASN A 188 18.33 11.75 12.16
N ALA A 189 18.52 13.06 11.96
CA ALA A 189 18.43 13.68 10.63
C ALA A 189 19.39 12.98 9.66
N ILE A 190 18.90 12.64 8.47
CA ILE A 190 19.73 12.12 7.37
C ILE A 190 20.24 13.32 6.57
N VAL A 191 21.53 13.50 6.50
CA VAL A 191 22.17 14.62 5.80
C VAL A 191 22.95 14.11 4.61
N SER A 192 22.72 14.71 3.42
CA SER A 192 23.38 14.33 2.19
C SER A 192 24.25 15.43 1.61
N VAL A 193 25.23 15.02 0.83
CA VAL A 193 26.12 15.88 0.04
C VAL A 193 25.98 15.57 -1.44
N PHE A 194 26.17 16.57 -2.30
CA PHE A 194 26.00 16.43 -3.74
C PHE A 194 27.23 15.86 -4.44
N PHE A 195 26.99 14.83 -5.23
CA PHE A 195 27.93 14.33 -6.24
C PHE A 195 27.40 14.69 -7.62
N ASN A 196 28.34 14.96 -8.54
CA ASN A 196 27.99 15.18 -9.94
C ASN A 196 27.69 13.83 -10.64
N ASP A 197 26.70 13.80 -11.51
CA ASP A 197 26.39 12.59 -12.29
C ASP A 197 27.57 12.25 -13.23
N PRO A 198 28.24 11.12 -13.00
CA PRO A 198 29.32 10.68 -13.89
C PRO A 198 28.81 10.16 -15.24
N GLY A 199 27.50 9.94 -15.39
CA GLY A 199 26.90 9.45 -16.61
C GLY A 199 26.92 10.48 -17.76
N ARG A 200 26.99 11.77 -17.46
CA ARG A 200 27.13 12.87 -18.45
C ARG A 200 28.56 13.13 -18.89
N SER A 201 29.54 12.63 -18.16
CA SER A 201 30.95 12.81 -18.44
C SER A 201 31.52 11.55 -19.07
N THR A 202 32.40 11.71 -20.07
CA THR A 202 33.27 10.63 -20.54
C THR A 202 34.27 10.19 -19.46
N ASN A 203 34.37 10.94 -18.37
CA ASN A 203 35.15 10.61 -17.18
C ASN A 203 34.22 9.99 -16.12
N PRO A 204 34.37 8.68 -15.79
CA PRO A 204 33.56 8.01 -14.78
C PRO A 204 33.77 8.58 -13.36
N ASN A 205 34.76 9.42 -13.14
CA ASN A 205 35.05 10.06 -11.88
C ASN A 205 35.36 11.57 -12.10
N PRO A 206 34.34 12.42 -12.19
CA PRO A 206 34.52 13.85 -12.39
C PRO A 206 35.44 14.47 -11.32
N PRO A 207 36.21 15.53 -11.63
CA PRO A 207 37.12 16.16 -10.67
C PRO A 207 36.45 16.57 -9.35
N TRP A 208 35.19 16.96 -9.40
CA TRP A 208 34.35 17.24 -8.21
C TRP A 208 34.24 16.01 -7.31
N ASN A 209 33.74 14.90 -7.82
CA ASN A 209 33.57 13.65 -7.07
C ASN A 209 34.90 13.14 -6.53
N LYS A 210 35.92 13.11 -7.37
CA LYS A 210 37.28 12.70 -6.98
C LYS A 210 37.84 13.53 -5.84
N SER A 211 37.55 14.82 -5.81
CA SER A 211 37.94 15.72 -4.74
C SER A 211 37.24 15.38 -3.41
N ILE A 212 35.94 15.03 -3.46
CA ILE A 212 35.17 14.58 -2.28
C ILE A 212 35.67 13.23 -1.78
N GLU A 213 35.96 12.30 -2.68
CA GLU A 213 36.47 10.97 -2.30
C GLU A 213 37.77 11.04 -1.50
N GLY A 214 38.62 12.04 -1.80
CA GLY A 214 39.88 12.30 -1.11
C GLY A 214 39.72 12.85 0.33
N VAL A 215 38.51 13.29 0.73
CA VAL A 215 38.27 13.80 2.09
C VAL A 215 38.22 12.65 3.07
N THR A 216 38.98 12.81 4.19
CA THR A 216 39.09 11.77 5.23
C THR A 216 37.88 11.76 6.18
N ASP A 217 37.33 12.94 6.53
CA ASP A 217 36.18 13.09 7.41
C ASP A 217 34.87 13.03 6.58
N LYS A 218 34.34 11.82 6.41
CA LYS A 218 33.08 11.57 5.68
C LYS A 218 31.90 11.65 6.62
N TYR A 219 31.52 12.86 7.01
CA TYR A 219 30.54 13.16 8.03
C TYR A 219 29.06 13.01 7.58
N TRP A 220 28.79 12.83 6.30
CA TRP A 220 27.45 12.72 5.74
C TRP A 220 26.89 11.30 5.82
N ASP A 221 25.56 11.19 5.81
CA ASP A 221 24.83 9.92 5.87
C ASP A 221 24.46 9.41 4.47
N ALA A 222 24.29 10.32 3.52
CA ALA A 222 23.84 10.01 2.18
C ALA A 222 24.53 10.88 1.12
N VAL A 223 24.43 10.43 -0.12
CA VAL A 223 24.82 11.19 -1.31
C VAL A 223 23.59 11.52 -2.12
N SER A 224 23.39 12.79 -2.43
CA SER A 224 22.41 13.26 -3.41
C SER A 224 23.07 13.41 -4.77
N TYR A 225 22.36 12.98 -5.80
CA TYR A 225 22.73 13.30 -7.16
C TYR A 225 21.52 13.37 -8.08
N HIS A 226 21.64 14.18 -9.14
CA HIS A 226 20.63 14.36 -10.14
C HIS A 226 20.98 13.56 -11.39
N PHE A 227 19.97 12.92 -11.99
CA PHE A 227 20.20 11.93 -13.02
C PHE A 227 19.44 12.29 -14.31
N TYR A 228 20.17 12.79 -15.30
CA TYR A 228 19.67 13.18 -16.61
C TYR A 228 20.52 12.47 -17.69
N PRO A 229 20.29 11.21 -17.96
CA PRO A 229 21.31 10.34 -18.56
C PRO A 229 21.45 10.40 -20.08
N ALA A 230 20.54 11.03 -20.80
CA ALA A 230 20.52 10.95 -22.26
C ALA A 230 20.73 12.32 -22.92
N ASP A 231 21.84 12.47 -23.65
CA ASP A 231 22.08 13.56 -24.59
C ASP A 231 21.80 13.05 -26.00
N SER A 232 20.53 12.81 -26.32
CA SER A 232 20.14 12.32 -27.63
C SER A 232 19.92 13.45 -28.61
N THR A 233 20.05 13.15 -29.89
CA THR A 233 19.76 14.07 -30.97
C THR A 233 18.92 13.40 -32.05
N GLY A 234 18.20 14.19 -32.84
CA GLY A 234 17.44 13.70 -33.98
C GLY A 234 16.02 13.25 -33.64
N ALA A 235 15.59 12.13 -34.24
CA ALA A 235 14.20 11.69 -34.17
C ALA A 235 13.81 11.16 -32.79
N PHE A 236 12.53 11.26 -32.42
CA PHE A 236 11.96 10.75 -31.17
C PHE A 236 12.35 9.29 -30.87
N SER A 237 12.42 8.45 -31.91
CA SER A 237 12.84 7.05 -31.77
C SER A 237 14.27 6.86 -31.29
N ASN A 238 15.17 7.82 -31.57
CA ASN A 238 16.54 7.78 -31.08
C ASN A 238 16.59 8.06 -29.58
N TRP A 239 15.81 9.04 -29.13
CA TRP A 239 15.64 9.33 -27.70
C TRP A 239 15.11 8.12 -26.94
N MET A 240 14.09 7.46 -27.47
CA MET A 240 13.57 6.22 -26.89
C MET A 240 14.64 5.12 -26.80
N ALA A 241 15.47 4.97 -27.83
CA ALA A 241 16.51 3.95 -27.84
C ALA A 241 17.64 4.25 -26.84
N ASP A 242 17.98 5.50 -26.64
CA ASP A 242 18.99 5.94 -25.67
C ASP A 242 18.47 5.75 -24.23
N GLU A 243 17.23 6.11 -23.96
CA GLU A 243 16.56 5.91 -22.68
C GLU A 243 16.42 4.41 -22.35
N ASN A 244 16.10 3.58 -23.34
CA ASN A 244 16.10 2.14 -23.19
C ASN A 244 17.49 1.59 -22.83
N ALA A 245 18.54 2.14 -23.41
CA ALA A 245 19.91 1.79 -23.05
C ALA A 245 20.26 2.15 -21.62
N VAL A 246 19.79 3.32 -21.15
CA VAL A 246 19.95 3.78 -19.77
C VAL A 246 19.26 2.82 -18.80
N LEU A 247 18.00 2.50 -19.03
CA LEU A 247 17.26 1.55 -18.20
C LEU A 247 17.97 0.17 -18.12
N ALA A 248 18.60 -0.26 -19.19
CA ALA A 248 19.29 -1.55 -19.24
C ALA A 248 20.66 -1.56 -18.56
N THR A 249 21.41 -0.43 -18.61
CA THR A 249 22.85 -0.44 -18.30
C THR A 249 23.25 0.47 -17.14
N ARG A 250 22.45 1.47 -16.80
CA ARG A 250 22.85 2.52 -15.86
C ARG A 250 22.05 2.61 -14.58
N THR A 251 20.98 1.82 -14.40
CA THR A 251 20.14 1.91 -13.21
C THR A 251 20.76 1.23 -11.99
N ASP A 252 20.28 0.04 -11.66
CA ASP A 252 20.70 -0.70 -10.47
C ASP A 252 22.23 -1.03 -10.48
N ALA A 253 22.77 -1.47 -11.61
CA ALA A 253 24.20 -1.79 -11.72
C ALA A 253 25.10 -0.56 -11.50
N TYR A 254 24.64 0.62 -11.91
CA TYR A 254 25.39 1.86 -11.73
C TYR A 254 25.43 2.29 -10.27
N ILE A 255 24.30 2.27 -9.57
CA ILE A 255 24.23 2.65 -8.16
C ILE A 255 24.93 1.61 -7.28
N THR A 256 24.71 0.32 -7.53
CA THR A 256 25.34 -0.74 -6.74
C THR A 256 26.82 -0.97 -7.10
N GLY A 257 27.21 -0.66 -8.33
CA GLY A 257 28.60 -0.78 -8.79
C GLY A 257 29.43 0.46 -8.49
N TYR A 258 29.23 1.53 -9.25
CA TYR A 258 30.10 2.71 -9.16
C TYR A 258 29.97 3.45 -7.82
N LEU A 259 28.74 3.80 -7.43
CA LEU A 259 28.56 4.57 -6.20
C LEU A 259 28.96 3.78 -4.94
N ALA A 260 28.79 2.47 -4.96
CA ALA A 260 29.25 1.62 -3.86
C ALA A 260 30.79 1.54 -3.73
N THR A 261 31.53 1.78 -4.83
CA THR A 261 33.00 1.77 -4.79
C THR A 261 33.61 3.07 -4.29
N VAL A 262 32.92 4.21 -4.50
CA VAL A 262 33.41 5.55 -4.12
C VAL A 262 32.94 6.00 -2.74
N ASN A 263 31.96 5.33 -2.15
CA ASN A 263 31.40 5.67 -0.86
C ASN A 263 31.70 4.61 0.21
N PRO A 264 31.74 5.00 1.48
CA PRO A 264 31.88 4.05 2.58
C PRO A 264 30.73 3.03 2.58
N PRO A 265 30.96 1.80 3.09
CA PRO A 265 29.91 0.81 3.27
C PRO A 265 28.75 1.38 4.11
N GLY A 266 27.52 1.15 3.65
CA GLY A 266 26.30 1.64 4.32
C GLY A 266 25.86 3.04 3.91
N MET A 267 26.56 3.72 2.98
CA MET A 267 26.16 5.01 2.45
C MET A 267 24.83 4.91 1.71
N LEU A 268 23.94 5.85 1.97
CA LEU A 268 22.63 5.96 1.36
C LEU A 268 22.66 6.91 0.15
N PHE A 269 21.62 6.86 -0.68
CA PHE A 269 21.52 7.67 -1.89
C PHE A 269 20.16 8.36 -1.97
N ALA A 270 20.17 9.65 -2.31
CA ALA A 270 18.97 10.42 -2.66
C ALA A 270 19.04 10.79 -4.14
N ILE A 271 18.07 10.33 -4.92
CA ILE A 271 17.88 10.73 -6.31
C ILE A 271 16.73 11.72 -6.35
N SER A 272 17.02 12.92 -5.87
CA SER A 272 16.01 13.96 -5.67
C SER A 272 15.58 14.64 -6.96
N GLU A 273 16.35 14.46 -8.04
CA GLU A 273 15.97 14.84 -9.40
C GLU A 273 16.39 13.77 -10.39
N PHE A 274 15.47 13.40 -11.26
CA PHE A 274 15.79 12.70 -12.50
C PHE A 274 14.73 13.04 -13.57
N ASN A 275 15.10 12.89 -14.83
CA ASN A 275 14.14 12.94 -15.94
C ASN A 275 14.68 12.14 -17.13
N THR A 276 13.94 12.13 -18.24
CA THR A 276 14.32 11.43 -19.46
C THR A 276 15.62 12.00 -20.04
N SER A 277 15.73 13.31 -20.17
CA SER A 277 17.02 13.99 -20.44
C SER A 277 16.87 15.50 -20.32
N PHE A 278 18.01 16.19 -20.08
CA PHE A 278 18.17 17.61 -20.38
C PHE A 278 18.85 17.77 -21.73
N GLY A 279 18.33 18.65 -22.60
CA GLY A 279 18.99 18.99 -23.81
C GLY A 279 20.28 19.78 -23.56
N THR A 280 21.36 19.46 -24.29
CA THR A 280 22.57 20.27 -24.29
C THR A 280 22.29 21.64 -24.89
N GLY A 281 22.51 22.69 -24.09
CA GLY A 281 22.47 24.10 -24.55
C GLY A 281 21.28 24.94 -24.14
N GLY A 282 20.58 24.59 -23.07
CA GLY A 282 19.65 25.53 -22.40
C GLY A 282 18.31 25.78 -23.10
N THR A 283 17.98 25.08 -24.17
CA THR A 283 16.74 25.26 -24.92
C THR A 283 15.98 24.02 -25.31
N ASN A 284 16.51 22.83 -25.05
CA ASN A 284 15.85 21.59 -25.42
C ASN A 284 15.68 20.68 -24.22
N ILE A 285 14.53 20.74 -23.60
CA ILE A 285 13.95 19.63 -22.85
C ILE A 285 13.95 18.44 -23.80
N GLY A 286 14.35 17.24 -23.35
CA GLY A 286 14.37 16.05 -24.17
C GLY A 286 13.03 15.81 -24.86
N LEU A 287 13.03 15.36 -26.09
CA LEU A 287 11.80 15.16 -26.88
C LEU A 287 10.79 14.22 -26.17
N THR A 288 11.26 13.38 -25.27
CA THR A 288 10.46 12.40 -24.51
C THR A 288 9.93 12.98 -23.19
N THR A 289 10.46 14.10 -22.73
CA THR A 289 9.97 14.78 -21.50
C THR A 289 8.54 15.28 -21.71
N GLY A 290 7.69 15.10 -20.70
CA GLY A 290 6.27 15.48 -20.76
C GLY A 290 5.38 14.53 -21.56
N THR A 291 5.94 13.51 -22.20
CA THR A 291 5.22 12.60 -23.09
C THR A 291 4.73 11.31 -22.40
N LEU A 292 3.88 10.55 -23.08
CA LEU A 292 3.49 9.22 -22.68
C LEU A 292 4.71 8.28 -22.51
N TYR A 293 5.73 8.40 -23.41
CA TYR A 293 6.94 7.59 -23.26
C TYR A 293 7.75 7.98 -22.03
N GLY A 294 7.82 9.25 -21.73
CA GLY A 294 8.40 9.76 -20.48
C GLY A 294 7.74 9.15 -19.24
N ALA A 295 6.41 8.98 -19.26
CA ALA A 295 5.68 8.30 -18.18
C ALA A 295 6.13 6.84 -18.00
N VAL A 296 6.31 6.11 -19.11
CA VAL A 296 6.77 4.70 -19.09
C VAL A 296 8.20 4.63 -18.56
N TYR A 297 9.09 5.50 -19.05
CA TYR A 297 10.48 5.58 -18.62
C TYR A 297 10.59 5.89 -17.11
N CYS A 298 9.91 6.94 -16.65
CA CYS A 298 9.98 7.35 -15.23
C CYS A 298 9.45 6.26 -14.30
N ALA A 299 8.34 5.62 -14.64
CA ALA A 299 7.79 4.54 -13.85
C ALA A 299 8.77 3.34 -13.76
N GLU A 300 9.38 2.95 -14.89
CA GLU A 300 10.36 1.86 -14.90
C GLU A 300 11.62 2.21 -14.12
N PHE A 301 12.10 3.46 -14.23
CA PHE A 301 13.26 3.93 -13.47
C PHE A 301 13.01 3.83 -11.97
N ILE A 302 11.87 4.33 -11.49
CA ILE A 302 11.49 4.24 -10.06
C ILE A 302 11.37 2.78 -9.61
N MET A 303 10.74 1.92 -10.41
CA MET A 303 10.64 0.48 -10.09
C MET A 303 12.01 -0.18 -9.95
N ARG A 304 12.98 0.18 -10.80
CA ARG A 304 14.35 -0.34 -10.71
C ARG A 304 15.06 0.14 -9.44
N MET A 305 14.89 1.42 -9.11
CA MET A 305 15.47 2.00 -7.88
C MET A 305 14.87 1.41 -6.61
N SER A 306 13.60 1.02 -6.62
CA SER A 306 12.95 0.41 -5.45
C SER A 306 13.54 -0.94 -5.03
N LYS A 307 14.37 -1.55 -5.88
CA LYS A 307 15.11 -2.78 -5.57
C LYS A 307 16.49 -2.53 -4.97
N VAL A 308 16.90 -1.27 -4.83
CA VAL A 308 18.20 -0.89 -4.29
C VAL A 308 18.02 -0.37 -2.86
N PRO A 309 18.33 -1.18 -1.82
CA PRO A 309 18.03 -0.82 -0.42
C PRO A 309 18.72 0.45 0.07
N SER A 310 19.83 0.83 -0.57
CA SER A 310 20.57 2.06 -0.23
C SER A 310 19.94 3.33 -0.80
N VAL A 311 18.97 3.24 -1.74
CA VAL A 311 18.24 4.41 -2.25
C VAL A 311 17.16 4.82 -1.24
N LEU A 312 17.24 6.07 -0.77
CA LEU A 312 16.31 6.66 0.20
C LEU A 312 15.04 7.17 -0.48
N VAL A 313 15.24 7.98 -1.49
CA VAL A 313 14.20 8.70 -2.24
C VAL A 313 14.56 8.71 -3.71
N VAL A 314 13.52 8.71 -4.55
CA VAL A 314 13.63 8.90 -6.00
C VAL A 314 12.43 9.68 -6.50
N GLY A 315 12.62 10.67 -7.37
CA GLY A 315 11.50 11.42 -7.93
C GLY A 315 11.86 12.18 -9.20
N PRO A 316 10.92 12.23 -10.17
CA PRO A 316 11.12 12.98 -11.39
C PRO A 316 11.06 14.49 -11.13
N HIS A 317 11.79 15.23 -11.92
CA HIS A 317 11.73 16.67 -12.05
C HIS A 317 10.67 17.03 -13.11
N ALA A 318 9.59 17.75 -12.80
CA ALA A 318 9.21 18.23 -11.50
C ALA A 318 7.70 18.01 -11.26
N ILE A 319 7.23 18.27 -10.05
CA ILE A 319 5.80 18.17 -9.69
C ILE A 319 4.96 19.17 -10.48
N TYR A 320 5.51 20.34 -10.72
CA TYR A 320 4.99 21.40 -11.55
C TYR A 320 5.75 21.45 -12.89
N ASN A 321 5.04 21.69 -13.99
CA ASN A 321 5.56 21.61 -15.36
C ASN A 321 6.04 20.20 -15.79
N ASN A 322 5.82 19.87 -17.04
CA ASN A 322 6.28 18.70 -17.80
C ASN A 322 6.06 17.32 -17.17
N SER A 323 6.28 17.12 -15.87
CA SER A 323 6.31 15.79 -15.27
C SER A 323 5.16 15.49 -14.32
N GLY A 324 4.52 16.48 -13.73
CA GLY A 324 3.46 16.30 -12.74
C GLY A 324 2.13 16.93 -13.13
N VAL A 325 1.83 18.04 -12.50
CA VAL A 325 0.70 18.91 -12.83
C VAL A 325 1.20 20.06 -13.67
N ASP A 326 0.53 20.33 -14.77
CA ASP A 326 0.88 21.43 -15.65
C ASP A 326 -0.24 22.47 -15.66
N ALA A 327 0.08 23.70 -16.03
CA ALA A 327 -0.88 24.79 -16.14
C ALA A 327 -0.88 25.39 -17.53
N ASN A 328 -2.06 25.79 -17.99
CA ASN A 328 -2.18 26.48 -19.27
C ASN A 328 -1.68 27.92 -19.13
N ASP A 329 -0.64 28.24 -19.91
CA ASP A 329 -0.08 29.58 -19.98
C ASP A 329 0.40 30.17 -18.64
N PHE A 330 0.90 29.33 -17.73
CA PHE A 330 1.56 29.84 -16.52
C PHE A 330 2.91 30.46 -16.92
N HIS A 331 2.92 31.76 -17.05
CA HIS A 331 4.13 32.51 -17.19
C HIS A 331 4.26 33.49 -16.02
N TYR A 332 5.44 33.62 -15.44
CA TYR A 332 5.74 34.67 -14.47
C TYR A 332 5.31 36.05 -14.96
N SER A 333 5.31 36.27 -16.30
CA SER A 333 4.82 37.51 -16.92
C SER A 333 3.37 37.83 -16.60
N ASP A 334 2.50 36.83 -16.54
CA ASP A 334 1.06 37.00 -16.29
C ASP A 334 0.79 37.27 -14.82
N VAL A 335 1.51 36.56 -13.94
CA VAL A 335 1.50 36.82 -12.52
C VAL A 335 2.05 38.20 -12.19
N ASN A 336 3.14 38.60 -12.82
CA ASN A 336 3.71 39.94 -12.69
C ASN A 336 2.76 41.02 -13.22
N ALA A 337 2.08 40.80 -14.34
CA ALA A 337 1.07 41.71 -14.87
C ALA A 337 -0.12 41.85 -13.92
N ALA A 338 -0.59 40.76 -13.33
CA ALA A 338 -1.66 40.76 -12.32
C ALA A 338 -1.22 41.53 -11.06
N ALA A 339 0.00 41.30 -10.60
CA ALA A 339 0.57 41.98 -9.44
C ALA A 339 0.73 43.47 -9.70
N ALA A 340 1.26 43.86 -10.85
CA ALA A 340 1.42 45.26 -11.25
C ALA A 340 0.06 46.00 -11.40
N ALA A 341 -0.98 45.26 -11.78
CA ALA A 341 -2.35 45.75 -11.85
C ALA A 341 -3.07 45.80 -10.49
N GLY A 342 -2.40 45.45 -9.39
CA GLY A 342 -2.99 45.37 -8.05
C GLY A 342 -4.08 44.30 -7.91
N LYS A 343 -4.13 43.30 -8.81
CA LYS A 343 -5.07 42.19 -8.72
C LYS A 343 -4.54 41.18 -7.73
N PRO A 344 -5.44 40.58 -6.93
CA PRO A 344 -5.05 39.41 -6.12
C PRO A 344 -4.52 38.33 -7.06
N ILE A 345 -3.46 37.64 -6.64
CA ILE A 345 -3.04 36.42 -7.27
C ILE A 345 -3.98 35.33 -6.74
N ASP A 346 -5.12 35.25 -7.38
CA ASP A 346 -6.11 34.22 -7.14
C ASP A 346 -6.26 33.46 -8.45
N THR A 347 -5.95 32.18 -8.44
CA THR A 347 -6.07 31.34 -9.62
C THR A 347 -7.46 31.34 -10.21
N ALA A 348 -8.50 31.55 -9.40
CA ALA A 348 -9.86 31.75 -9.87
C ALA A 348 -10.03 33.01 -10.70
N THR A 349 -9.27 34.08 -10.41
CA THR A 349 -9.33 35.36 -11.16
C THR A 349 -8.36 35.41 -12.34
N LEU A 350 -7.29 34.61 -12.31
CA LEU A 350 -6.33 34.52 -13.41
C LEU A 350 -6.71 33.45 -14.44
N ASN A 351 -7.75 32.66 -14.14
CA ASN A 351 -8.30 31.64 -15.03
C ASN A 351 -7.27 30.55 -15.42
N PHE A 352 -6.37 30.20 -14.50
CA PHE A 352 -5.44 29.09 -14.68
C PHE A 352 -6.21 27.76 -14.69
N GLY A 353 -6.10 27.05 -15.79
CA GLY A 353 -6.53 25.66 -15.84
C GLY A 353 -5.33 24.76 -15.57
N TYR A 354 -5.38 23.99 -14.50
CA TYR A 354 -4.41 22.94 -14.24
C TYR A 354 -4.83 21.64 -14.89
N PHE A 355 -3.86 20.87 -15.34
CA PHE A 355 -4.08 19.55 -15.91
C PHE A 355 -2.90 18.62 -15.59
N PHE A 356 -3.12 17.31 -15.67
CA PHE A 356 -2.01 16.36 -15.48
C PHE A 356 -1.09 16.37 -16.69
N GLY A 357 0.20 16.54 -16.47
CA GLY A 357 1.22 16.21 -17.45
C GLY A 357 1.16 14.71 -17.79
N ALA A 358 1.27 14.33 -19.06
CA ALA A 358 1.21 12.92 -19.45
C ALA A 358 2.28 12.08 -18.73
N GLN A 359 3.47 12.63 -18.56
CA GLN A 359 4.59 11.96 -17.90
C GLN A 359 4.32 11.67 -16.42
N GLY A 360 3.67 12.56 -15.68
CA GLY A 360 3.38 12.38 -14.26
C GLY A 360 2.43 11.23 -13.95
N LEU A 361 1.60 10.84 -14.91
CA LEU A 361 0.60 9.78 -14.71
C LEU A 361 1.21 8.38 -14.56
N GLY A 362 2.40 8.12 -15.13
CA GLY A 362 3.12 6.86 -14.92
C GLY A 362 3.59 6.71 -13.47
N PRO A 363 4.41 7.65 -12.96
CA PRO A 363 4.75 7.71 -11.54
C PRO A 363 3.52 7.71 -10.62
N ALA A 364 2.41 8.39 -10.95
CA ALA A 364 1.20 8.41 -10.14
C ALA A 364 0.61 7.02 -9.90
N ILE A 365 0.52 6.19 -10.94
CA ILE A 365 0.07 4.79 -10.82
C ILE A 365 0.98 4.01 -9.87
N LEU A 366 2.29 4.16 -10.01
CA LEU A 366 3.27 3.48 -9.17
C LEU A 366 3.27 4.00 -7.73
N ASN A 367 3.19 5.31 -7.54
CA ASN A 367 3.13 5.93 -6.21
C ASN A 367 1.89 5.48 -5.42
N GLY A 368 0.75 5.30 -6.11
CA GLY A 368 -0.45 4.72 -5.52
C GLY A 368 -0.26 3.30 -4.96
N VAL A 369 0.73 2.56 -5.47
CA VAL A 369 1.17 1.27 -4.92
C VAL A 369 2.18 1.47 -3.80
N LEU A 370 3.26 2.23 -4.05
CA LEU A 370 4.39 2.41 -3.13
C LEU A 370 3.98 3.06 -1.80
N LYS A 371 2.98 3.94 -1.82
CA LYS A 371 2.49 4.63 -0.62
C LYS A 371 2.04 3.66 0.49
N ASN A 372 1.50 2.50 0.10
CA ASN A 372 0.97 1.50 1.03
C ASN A 372 1.82 0.23 1.11
N SER A 373 2.82 0.08 0.25
CA SER A 373 3.66 -1.12 0.18
C SER A 373 4.88 -0.97 1.09
N THR A 374 5.28 -2.06 1.71
CA THR A 374 6.46 -2.14 2.57
C THR A 374 7.54 -3.04 2.00
N LEU A 375 7.21 -3.87 1.02
CA LEU A 375 8.09 -4.85 0.42
C LEU A 375 8.03 -4.78 -1.11
N SER A 376 9.18 -4.92 -1.75
CA SER A 376 9.35 -5.18 -3.18
C SER A 376 9.63 -6.66 -3.35
N ASP A 377 8.74 -7.38 -4.02
CA ASP A 377 8.80 -8.83 -4.17
C ASP A 377 9.65 -9.20 -5.38
N LYS A 378 10.40 -10.31 -5.29
CA LYS A 378 11.19 -10.78 -6.41
C LYS A 378 10.30 -11.07 -7.61
N THR A 379 10.50 -10.34 -8.69
CA THR A 379 9.70 -10.41 -9.91
C THR A 379 10.58 -10.71 -11.11
N THR A 380 10.18 -11.69 -11.91
CA THR A 380 10.89 -12.12 -13.12
C THR A 380 9.96 -12.06 -14.31
N VAL A 381 10.39 -11.41 -15.38
CA VAL A 381 9.68 -11.35 -16.66
C VAL A 381 10.39 -12.26 -17.66
N THR A 382 9.64 -13.13 -18.33
CA THR A 382 10.16 -14.05 -19.36
C THR A 382 9.33 -13.94 -20.64
N GLY A 383 10.00 -14.00 -21.78
CA GLY A 383 9.34 -13.84 -23.10
C GLY A 383 8.94 -12.40 -23.41
N GLY A 384 8.02 -12.23 -24.32
CA GLY A 384 7.55 -10.93 -24.78
C GLY A 384 8.38 -10.34 -25.92
N ALA A 385 7.96 -9.15 -26.39
CA ALA A 385 8.64 -8.41 -27.44
C ALA A 385 9.92 -7.74 -26.93
N THR A 386 10.76 -7.29 -27.85
CA THR A 386 11.94 -6.46 -27.60
C THR A 386 11.78 -5.10 -28.25
N VAL A 387 12.48 -4.09 -27.73
CA VAL A 387 12.58 -2.73 -28.28
C VAL A 387 14.02 -2.35 -28.51
N ALA A 388 14.26 -1.40 -29.41
CA ALA A 388 15.59 -0.88 -29.72
C ALA A 388 16.22 -0.20 -28.48
N ALA A 389 17.53 -0.41 -28.30
CA ALA A 389 18.34 0.24 -27.27
C ALA A 389 19.74 0.53 -27.83
N THR A 390 20.21 1.75 -27.69
CA THR A 390 21.53 2.17 -28.17
C THR A 390 22.63 1.46 -27.41
N GLY A 391 23.54 0.81 -28.13
CA GLY A 391 24.62 -0.02 -27.58
C GLY A 391 24.20 -1.48 -27.39
N PRO A 392 23.24 -1.85 -26.52
CA PRO A 392 22.78 -3.24 -26.41
C PRO A 392 22.08 -3.81 -27.65
N GLY A 393 21.64 -2.97 -28.59
CA GLY A 393 20.84 -3.34 -29.75
C GLY A 393 19.36 -3.50 -29.45
N THR A 394 18.99 -4.42 -28.56
CA THR A 394 17.60 -4.57 -28.09
C THR A 394 17.52 -4.97 -26.62
N ILE A 395 16.42 -4.56 -25.99
CA ILE A 395 16.08 -4.96 -24.59
C ILE A 395 14.63 -5.47 -24.53
N PRO A 396 14.22 -6.17 -23.46
CA PRO A 396 12.83 -6.53 -23.25
C PRO A 396 11.91 -5.32 -23.25
N ALA A 397 10.81 -5.41 -23.97
CA ALA A 397 9.79 -4.36 -23.99
C ALA A 397 9.04 -4.25 -22.66
N LEU A 398 8.85 -5.38 -21.98
CA LEU A 398 8.19 -5.45 -20.68
C LEU A 398 9.21 -5.36 -19.55
N TYR A 399 8.85 -4.60 -18.51
CA TYR A 399 9.46 -4.67 -17.19
C TYR A 399 8.33 -4.75 -16.16
N ALA A 400 8.54 -5.47 -15.08
CA ALA A 400 7.53 -5.60 -14.03
C ALA A 400 8.19 -5.64 -12.65
N GLN A 401 7.49 -5.07 -11.68
CA GLN A 401 7.84 -5.18 -10.28
C GLN A 401 6.57 -5.34 -9.44
N ALA A 402 6.58 -6.32 -8.55
CA ALA A 402 5.51 -6.55 -7.60
C ALA A 402 5.86 -5.97 -6.23
N TYR A 403 4.84 -5.53 -5.54
CA TYR A 403 4.95 -4.91 -4.22
C TYR A 403 3.87 -5.45 -3.31
N SER A 404 4.25 -5.75 -2.07
CA SER A 404 3.33 -6.23 -1.05
C SER A 404 3.26 -5.30 0.15
N THR A 405 2.07 -5.27 0.77
CA THR A 405 1.84 -4.60 2.05
C THR A 405 2.17 -5.54 3.20
N ALA A 406 2.31 -5.01 4.41
CA ALA A 406 2.46 -5.82 5.63
C ALA A 406 1.27 -6.76 5.87
N SER A 407 0.09 -6.44 5.34
CA SER A 407 -1.10 -7.30 5.41
C SER A 407 -1.18 -8.35 4.30
N GLY A 408 -0.21 -8.37 3.37
CA GLY A 408 -0.13 -9.35 2.28
C GLY A 408 -0.91 -8.96 1.01
N ALA A 409 -1.46 -7.75 0.92
CA ALA A 409 -2.03 -7.27 -0.35
C ALA A 409 -0.89 -7.11 -1.37
N LEU A 410 -1.10 -7.59 -2.59
CA LEU A 410 -0.09 -7.67 -3.64
C LEU A 410 -0.54 -6.88 -4.88
N SER A 411 0.28 -5.94 -5.31
CA SER A 411 0.11 -5.22 -6.56
C SER A 411 1.32 -5.45 -7.46
N VAL A 412 1.10 -5.61 -8.76
CA VAL A 412 2.17 -5.64 -9.75
C VAL A 412 2.04 -4.46 -10.70
N VAL A 413 3.13 -3.75 -10.92
CA VAL A 413 3.21 -2.69 -11.91
C VAL A 413 4.05 -3.18 -13.08
N VAL A 414 3.52 -3.00 -14.29
CA VAL A 414 4.12 -3.47 -15.55
C VAL A 414 4.26 -2.30 -16.50
N THR A 415 5.44 -2.11 -17.08
CA THR A 415 5.65 -1.20 -18.22
C THR A 415 5.73 -1.98 -19.53
N ASN A 416 5.19 -1.41 -20.60
CA ASN A 416 5.36 -1.88 -21.97
C ASN A 416 5.89 -0.74 -22.84
N LYS A 417 7.13 -0.87 -23.26
CA LYS A 417 7.85 0.11 -24.09
C LYS A 417 7.59 -0.07 -25.59
N SER A 418 6.82 -1.09 -25.99
CA SER A 418 6.60 -1.41 -27.41
C SER A 418 5.29 -0.84 -27.96
N ALA A 419 5.22 -0.70 -29.27
CA ALA A 419 4.01 -0.30 -30.00
C ALA A 419 2.91 -1.39 -30.05
N SER A 420 3.16 -2.58 -29.49
CA SER A 420 2.26 -3.71 -29.56
C SER A 420 1.76 -4.13 -28.20
N ALA A 421 0.48 -4.45 -28.07
CA ALA A 421 -0.06 -5.08 -26.87
C ALA A 421 0.55 -6.50 -26.69
N GLN A 422 0.77 -6.90 -25.46
CA GLN A 422 1.36 -8.20 -25.13
C GLN A 422 0.47 -8.97 -24.16
N GLN A 423 0.33 -10.27 -24.37
CA GLN A 423 -0.38 -11.17 -23.46
C GLN A 423 0.57 -11.68 -22.38
N VAL A 424 0.21 -11.47 -21.14
CA VAL A 424 1.06 -11.80 -19.99
C VAL A 424 0.32 -12.72 -19.02
N THR A 425 0.90 -13.87 -18.74
CA THR A 425 0.45 -14.75 -17.66
C THR A 425 1.19 -14.38 -16.37
N MET A 426 0.46 -13.94 -15.36
CA MET A 426 1.01 -13.63 -14.03
C MET A 426 0.93 -14.88 -13.14
N ARG A 427 1.99 -15.18 -12.39
CA ARG A 427 2.04 -16.25 -11.40
C ARG A 427 2.60 -15.72 -10.09
N VAL A 428 1.98 -16.13 -8.99
CA VAL A 428 2.43 -15.82 -7.62
C VAL A 428 2.82 -17.14 -6.96
N ASN A 429 4.09 -17.26 -6.56
CA ASN A 429 4.63 -18.51 -5.97
C ASN A 429 4.30 -19.75 -6.82
N GLY A 430 4.46 -19.63 -8.14
CA GLY A 430 4.19 -20.69 -9.11
C GLY A 430 2.71 -20.94 -9.41
N THR A 431 1.78 -20.23 -8.76
CA THR A 431 0.33 -20.39 -8.95
C THR A 431 -0.25 -19.22 -9.72
N THR A 432 -1.10 -19.51 -10.70
CA THR A 432 -1.86 -18.48 -11.42
C THR A 432 -2.94 -17.89 -10.50
N PRO A 433 -2.87 -16.60 -10.14
CA PRO A 433 -3.89 -16.01 -9.28
C PRO A 433 -5.23 -15.93 -9.99
N PHE A 434 -6.29 -16.02 -9.21
CA PHE A 434 -7.65 -15.96 -9.70
C PHE A 434 -8.07 -14.50 -9.98
N GLY A 435 -8.60 -14.26 -11.17
CA GLY A 435 -9.18 -12.97 -11.55
C GLY A 435 -10.70 -12.94 -11.40
N PRO A 436 -11.37 -11.82 -11.74
CA PRO A 436 -10.74 -10.64 -12.35
C PRO A 436 -9.99 -9.77 -11.33
N PHE A 437 -8.83 -9.23 -11.73
CA PHE A 437 -8.06 -8.26 -10.95
C PHE A 437 -8.47 -6.84 -11.33
N PRO A 438 -8.60 -5.91 -10.37
CA PRO A 438 -8.66 -4.48 -10.68
C PRO A 438 -7.39 -4.03 -11.42
N LEU A 439 -7.58 -3.20 -12.43
CA LEU A 439 -6.51 -2.59 -13.19
C LEU A 439 -6.60 -1.07 -13.12
N GLN A 440 -5.44 -0.41 -13.08
CA GLN A 440 -5.25 1.00 -13.41
C GLN A 440 -4.13 1.09 -14.45
N TYR A 441 -4.31 1.88 -15.50
CA TYR A 441 -3.28 1.99 -16.53
C TYR A 441 -3.38 3.28 -17.33
N ILE A 442 -2.26 3.67 -17.92
CA ILE A 442 -2.19 4.64 -19.02
C ILE A 442 -1.67 3.91 -20.26
N THR A 443 -2.09 4.36 -21.43
CA THR A 443 -1.65 3.80 -22.72
C THR A 443 -1.95 4.76 -23.86
N GLY A 444 -1.29 4.55 -25.00
CA GLY A 444 -1.57 5.23 -26.27
C GLY A 444 -0.87 4.50 -27.43
N THR A 445 -1.24 4.87 -28.65
CA THR A 445 -0.59 4.36 -29.88
C THR A 445 0.58 5.23 -30.33
N ASP A 446 0.64 6.46 -29.85
CA ASP A 446 1.69 7.43 -30.13
C ASP A 446 2.46 7.71 -28.83
N PRO A 447 3.73 7.29 -28.72
CA PRO A 447 4.53 7.51 -27.51
C PRO A 447 4.93 8.97 -27.28
N SER A 448 4.84 9.82 -28.31
CA SER A 448 5.23 11.25 -28.25
C SER A 448 4.09 12.15 -27.77
N VAL A 449 2.91 11.60 -27.50
CA VAL A 449 1.75 12.41 -27.10
C VAL A 449 1.95 13.03 -25.72
N THR A 450 1.57 14.31 -25.62
CA THR A 450 1.53 15.10 -24.39
C THR A 450 0.10 15.47 -24.05
N ASN A 451 -0.14 15.86 -22.82
CA ASN A 451 -1.39 16.45 -22.38
C ASN A 451 -1.36 17.97 -22.53
N THR A 452 -2.51 18.55 -22.76
CA THR A 452 -2.79 19.99 -22.64
C THR A 452 -4.14 20.16 -21.96
N LEU A 453 -4.43 21.35 -21.42
CA LEU A 453 -5.75 21.63 -20.82
C LEU A 453 -6.90 21.36 -21.80
N ALA A 454 -6.73 21.76 -23.07
CA ALA A 454 -7.75 21.57 -24.12
C ALA A 454 -7.85 20.11 -24.60
N LYS A 455 -6.78 19.31 -24.42
CA LYS A 455 -6.70 17.94 -24.91
C LYS A 455 -5.92 17.05 -23.92
N PRO A 456 -6.61 16.50 -22.93
CA PRO A 456 -6.03 15.46 -22.06
C PRO A 456 -5.93 14.13 -22.82
N ALA A 457 -4.88 14.00 -23.66
CA ALA A 457 -4.73 12.88 -24.56
C ALA A 457 -4.38 11.57 -23.83
N VAL A 458 -3.76 11.66 -22.65
CA VAL A 458 -3.43 10.54 -21.75
C VAL A 458 -4.14 10.75 -20.45
N ALA A 459 -4.83 9.71 -19.96
CA ALA A 459 -5.50 9.71 -18.68
C ALA A 459 -5.39 8.33 -18.03
N ILE A 460 -5.46 8.28 -16.70
CA ILE A 460 -5.54 7.01 -15.96
C ILE A 460 -6.90 6.37 -16.27
N GLN A 461 -6.84 5.16 -16.78
CA GLN A 461 -7.99 4.31 -17.06
C GLN A 461 -8.09 3.24 -15.98
N THR A 462 -9.31 2.79 -15.71
CA THR A 462 -9.58 1.68 -14.80
C THR A 462 -10.27 0.56 -15.54
N GLY A 463 -10.05 -0.66 -15.08
CA GLY A 463 -10.65 -1.84 -15.67
C GLY A 463 -10.50 -3.07 -14.79
N SER A 464 -10.78 -4.21 -15.36
CA SER A 464 -10.50 -5.50 -14.74
C SER A 464 -10.10 -6.52 -15.79
N SER A 465 -9.26 -7.48 -15.43
CA SER A 465 -8.83 -8.57 -16.32
C SER A 465 -8.59 -9.84 -15.52
N SER A 466 -8.62 -10.96 -16.23
CA SER A 466 -8.15 -12.25 -15.72
C SER A 466 -6.91 -12.68 -16.49
N ASN A 467 -6.18 -13.68 -15.99
CA ASN A 467 -5.05 -14.25 -16.74
C ASN A 467 -5.50 -14.97 -18.03
N PRO A 468 -4.79 -14.77 -19.15
CA PRO A 468 -3.69 -13.84 -19.34
C PRO A 468 -4.17 -12.37 -19.41
N VAL A 469 -3.35 -11.45 -18.86
CA VAL A 469 -3.63 -10.00 -18.86
C VAL A 469 -3.05 -9.39 -20.13
N THR A 470 -3.82 -8.52 -20.78
CA THR A 470 -3.32 -7.73 -21.92
C THR A 470 -2.62 -6.48 -21.39
N ILE A 471 -1.32 -6.35 -21.63
CA ILE A 471 -0.55 -5.16 -21.35
C ILE A 471 -0.56 -4.29 -22.62
N PRO A 472 -1.23 -3.12 -22.60
CA PRO A 472 -1.39 -2.28 -23.79
C PRO A 472 -0.06 -1.73 -24.32
N PRO A 473 -0.01 -1.18 -25.55
CA PRO A 473 1.17 -0.52 -26.07
C PRO A 473 1.50 0.75 -25.26
N TYR A 474 2.78 1.08 -25.14
CA TYR A 474 3.32 2.26 -24.46
C TYR A 474 2.55 2.55 -23.15
N SER A 475 2.60 1.61 -22.21
CA SER A 475 1.75 1.64 -21.04
C SER A 475 2.51 1.49 -19.73
N VAL A 476 1.94 2.05 -18.68
CA VAL A 476 2.16 1.68 -17.29
C VAL A 476 0.85 1.10 -16.79
N LEU A 477 0.88 -0.15 -16.33
CA LEU A 477 -0.30 -0.87 -15.85
C LEU A 477 -0.04 -1.40 -14.45
N ARG A 478 -0.96 -1.10 -13.53
CA ARG A 478 -1.07 -1.71 -12.21
C ARG A 478 -2.15 -2.77 -12.26
N ALA A 479 -1.86 -3.97 -11.74
CA ALA A 479 -2.84 -5.00 -11.43
C ALA A 479 -2.77 -5.32 -9.94
N ASP A 480 -3.92 -5.23 -9.26
CA ASP A 480 -4.03 -5.62 -7.85
C ASP A 480 -4.38 -7.10 -7.79
N LEU A 481 -3.37 -7.92 -7.54
CA LEU A 481 -3.54 -9.36 -7.47
C LEU A 481 -4.17 -9.72 -6.13
N ALA A 482 -5.32 -10.39 -6.18
CA ALA A 482 -5.93 -10.89 -4.97
C ALA A 482 -4.98 -11.93 -4.33
N THR A 483 -4.28 -11.55 -3.27
CA THR A 483 -3.78 -12.54 -2.32
C THR A 483 -4.99 -13.12 -1.61
N PRO A 484 -5.02 -14.43 -1.32
CA PRO A 484 -6.11 -14.99 -0.54
C PRO A 484 -6.24 -14.21 0.78
N ALA A 485 -7.34 -13.51 0.97
CA ALA A 485 -7.61 -12.83 2.22
C ALA A 485 -7.65 -13.86 3.37
N VAL A 486 -7.37 -13.41 4.60
CA VAL A 486 -7.43 -14.30 5.76
C VAL A 486 -8.88 -14.37 6.26
N ALA A 487 -9.43 -15.59 6.29
CA ALA A 487 -10.73 -15.85 6.90
C ALA A 487 -10.60 -15.92 8.42
N THR A 488 -11.49 -15.24 9.13
CA THR A 488 -11.63 -15.42 10.57
C THR A 488 -12.53 -16.62 10.86
N LEU A 489 -11.98 -17.65 11.51
CA LEU A 489 -12.70 -18.87 11.86
C LEU A 489 -13.12 -18.82 13.33
N VAL A 490 -14.39 -19.06 13.60
CA VAL A 490 -14.94 -19.12 14.95
C VAL A 490 -15.85 -20.32 15.12
N HIS A 491 -16.01 -20.76 16.35
CA HIS A 491 -16.98 -21.77 16.73
C HIS A 491 -18.39 -21.26 16.41
N ALA A 492 -19.20 -22.00 15.63
CA ALA A 492 -20.52 -21.52 15.17
C ALA A 492 -21.52 -21.27 16.32
N ALA A 493 -21.38 -21.95 17.45
CA ALA A 493 -22.28 -21.77 18.59
C ALA A 493 -21.83 -20.64 19.52
N SER A 494 -20.54 -20.54 19.86
CA SER A 494 -20.02 -19.54 20.80
C SER A 494 -19.53 -18.25 20.16
N TYR A 495 -19.32 -18.22 18.85
CA TYR A 495 -18.67 -17.15 18.09
C TYR A 495 -17.25 -16.78 18.58
N GLN A 496 -16.64 -17.65 19.36
CA GLN A 496 -15.28 -17.46 19.88
C GLN A 496 -14.26 -18.07 18.94
N ALA A 497 -13.14 -17.38 18.73
CA ALA A 497 -11.98 -17.93 18.09
C ALA A 497 -11.25 -18.87 19.05
N GLY A 498 -10.67 -19.96 18.52
CA GLY A 498 -9.95 -20.92 19.34
C GLY A 498 -9.81 -22.28 18.68
N PRO A 499 -9.45 -23.32 19.44
CA PRO A 499 -9.44 -24.68 18.95
C PRO A 499 -10.83 -25.14 18.50
N LEU A 500 -10.89 -25.94 17.43
CA LEU A 500 -12.11 -26.47 16.85
C LEU A 500 -12.04 -28.03 16.82
N ALA A 501 -13.15 -28.70 16.96
CA ALA A 501 -13.18 -30.15 16.99
C ALA A 501 -13.65 -30.77 15.67
N ALA A 502 -13.26 -32.01 15.37
CA ALA A 502 -13.80 -32.76 14.24
C ALA A 502 -15.33 -32.91 14.33
N ASN A 503 -16.01 -32.84 13.20
CA ASN A 503 -17.47 -32.82 13.07
C ASN A 503 -18.18 -31.61 13.74
N GLN A 504 -17.47 -30.58 14.07
CA GLN A 504 -18.01 -29.32 14.64
C GLN A 504 -18.45 -28.36 13.55
N LEU A 505 -19.52 -27.62 13.82
CA LEU A 505 -19.92 -26.47 13.01
C LEU A 505 -19.00 -25.26 13.25
N VAL A 506 -18.55 -24.66 12.16
CA VAL A 506 -17.68 -23.48 12.14
C VAL A 506 -18.34 -22.40 11.32
N SER A 507 -18.27 -21.16 11.80
CA SER A 507 -18.56 -19.96 11.01
C SER A 507 -17.24 -19.29 10.62
N ALA A 508 -17.06 -19.05 9.33
CA ALA A 508 -15.91 -18.33 8.79
C ALA A 508 -16.38 -16.98 8.21
N PHE A 509 -15.68 -15.92 8.57
CA PHE A 509 -15.97 -14.56 8.13
C PHE A 509 -14.81 -13.99 7.31
N GLY A 510 -15.12 -13.22 6.27
CA GLY A 510 -14.19 -12.60 5.34
C GLY A 510 -14.92 -12.12 4.10
N SER A 511 -14.20 -11.69 3.08
CA SER A 511 -14.81 -11.26 1.82
C SER A 511 -14.51 -12.25 0.70
N GLY A 512 -15.50 -12.56 -0.13
CA GLY A 512 -15.31 -13.35 -1.35
C GLY A 512 -15.46 -14.87 -1.18
N PHE A 513 -16.14 -15.37 -0.12
CA PHE A 513 -16.42 -16.80 0.02
C PHE A 513 -17.25 -17.35 -1.15
N ALA A 514 -18.28 -16.65 -1.58
CA ALA A 514 -19.15 -17.06 -2.68
C ALA A 514 -19.61 -15.87 -3.51
N SER A 515 -20.13 -16.14 -4.71
CA SER A 515 -20.74 -15.11 -5.57
C SER A 515 -22.19 -14.82 -5.17
N GLN A 516 -22.86 -15.76 -4.49
CA GLN A 516 -24.26 -15.71 -4.11
C GLN A 516 -24.49 -16.23 -2.70
N VAL A 517 -25.67 -15.96 -2.15
CA VAL A 517 -26.11 -16.52 -0.88
C VAL A 517 -26.79 -17.86 -1.15
N ILE A 518 -26.24 -18.94 -0.63
CA ILE A 518 -26.76 -20.31 -0.84
C ILE A 518 -26.68 -21.08 0.48
N GLY A 519 -27.79 -21.69 0.91
CA GLY A 519 -27.86 -22.69 1.98
C GLY A 519 -27.92 -24.09 1.40
N ALA A 520 -27.35 -25.07 2.09
CA ALA A 520 -27.47 -26.46 1.69
C ALA A 520 -28.92 -26.96 1.83
N SER A 521 -29.40 -27.69 0.85
CA SER A 521 -30.76 -28.26 0.83
C SER A 521 -30.81 -29.77 1.02
N SER A 522 -29.64 -30.39 1.23
CA SER A 522 -29.52 -31.87 1.35
C SER A 522 -28.71 -32.30 2.57
N GLN A 523 -28.99 -33.50 3.04
CA GLN A 523 -28.14 -34.25 3.96
C GLN A 523 -27.74 -35.55 3.29
N PRO A 524 -26.47 -35.97 3.35
CA PRO A 524 -25.33 -35.25 3.99
C PRO A 524 -25.04 -33.92 3.26
N LEU A 525 -24.45 -32.98 4.01
CA LEU A 525 -24.04 -31.69 3.48
C LEU A 525 -23.09 -31.85 2.29
N PRO A 526 -23.26 -31.04 1.21
CA PRO A 526 -22.38 -31.10 0.05
C PRO A 526 -20.99 -30.51 0.37
N THR A 527 -19.97 -30.98 -0.32
CA THR A 527 -18.60 -30.40 -0.24
C THR A 527 -18.36 -29.30 -1.28
N ILE A 528 -19.32 -29.06 -2.15
CA ILE A 528 -19.37 -27.95 -3.11
C ILE A 528 -20.73 -27.29 -2.98
N LEU A 529 -20.75 -25.98 -2.70
CA LEU A 529 -22.00 -25.23 -2.58
C LEU A 529 -21.88 -23.95 -3.44
N GLY A 530 -22.65 -23.92 -4.54
CA GLY A 530 -22.48 -22.91 -5.58
C GLY A 530 -21.09 -23.04 -6.23
N ASP A 531 -20.34 -21.94 -6.21
CA ASP A 531 -18.95 -21.87 -6.72
C ASP A 531 -17.87 -22.12 -5.64
N THR A 532 -18.28 -22.47 -4.40
CA THR A 532 -17.42 -22.55 -3.23
C THR A 532 -17.06 -23.98 -2.85
N THR A 533 -15.79 -24.18 -2.53
CA THR A 533 -15.23 -25.41 -1.93
C THR A 533 -14.26 -25.02 -0.82
N ILE A 534 -14.28 -25.73 0.31
CA ILE A 534 -13.35 -25.49 1.41
C ILE A 534 -12.53 -26.77 1.65
N ALA A 535 -11.20 -26.65 1.53
CA ALA A 535 -10.26 -27.72 1.84
C ALA A 535 -9.56 -27.44 3.17
N ILE A 536 -9.47 -28.46 4.01
CA ILE A 536 -8.76 -28.38 5.29
C ILE A 536 -7.60 -29.38 5.26
N THR A 537 -6.40 -28.89 5.57
CA THR A 537 -5.19 -29.70 5.70
C THR A 537 -4.86 -29.81 7.19
N ASP A 538 -4.78 -31.00 7.73
CA ASP A 538 -4.47 -31.22 9.14
C ASP A 538 -2.95 -31.25 9.46
N SER A 539 -2.61 -31.48 10.71
CA SER A 539 -1.22 -31.48 11.20
C SER A 539 -0.34 -32.59 10.59
N THR A 540 -0.92 -33.62 9.97
CA THR A 540 -0.21 -34.70 9.27
C THR A 540 -0.02 -34.39 7.77
N GLY A 541 -0.64 -33.33 7.26
CA GLY A 541 -0.68 -33.00 5.84
C GLY A 541 -1.85 -33.66 5.08
N ALA A 542 -2.73 -34.40 5.77
CA ALA A 542 -3.92 -34.97 5.14
C ALA A 542 -4.92 -33.86 4.79
N VAL A 543 -5.48 -33.92 3.57
CA VAL A 543 -6.43 -32.95 3.04
C VAL A 543 -7.82 -33.54 2.94
N ALA A 544 -8.82 -32.85 3.47
CA ALA A 544 -10.22 -33.22 3.33
C ALA A 544 -11.08 -32.00 2.94
N LEU A 545 -12.13 -32.26 2.14
CA LEU A 545 -13.11 -31.22 1.80
C LEU A 545 -14.15 -31.09 2.92
N ALA A 546 -14.39 -29.86 3.35
CA ALA A 546 -15.37 -29.55 4.38
C ALA A 546 -16.79 -29.63 3.82
N PRO A 547 -17.73 -30.31 4.50
CA PRO A 547 -19.16 -30.26 4.19
C PRO A 547 -19.69 -28.84 4.47
N LEU A 548 -20.36 -28.23 3.50
CA LEU A 548 -20.84 -26.84 3.51
C LEU A 548 -22.31 -26.77 3.87
N ASP A 549 -22.65 -25.95 4.87
CA ASP A 549 -24.04 -25.69 5.28
C ASP A 549 -24.57 -24.40 4.66
N TYR A 550 -23.73 -23.36 4.59
CA TYR A 550 -24.11 -22.05 4.10
C TYR A 550 -22.91 -21.32 3.50
N VAL A 551 -23.13 -20.58 2.41
CA VAL A 551 -22.14 -19.67 1.82
C VAL A 551 -22.79 -18.37 1.38
N SER A 552 -22.07 -17.28 1.52
CA SER A 552 -22.41 -15.92 1.06
C SER A 552 -21.12 -15.18 0.69
N PRO A 553 -21.19 -13.98 0.11
CA PRO A 553 -19.97 -13.20 -0.13
C PRO A 553 -19.13 -12.91 1.12
N GLY A 554 -19.78 -12.82 2.30
CA GLY A 554 -19.11 -12.45 3.57
C GLY A 554 -18.91 -13.57 4.57
N GLN A 555 -19.52 -14.74 4.36
CA GLN A 555 -19.54 -15.81 5.38
C GLN A 555 -19.65 -17.20 4.74
N ALA A 556 -19.05 -18.19 5.37
CA ALA A 556 -19.33 -19.59 5.14
C ALA A 556 -19.53 -20.32 6.46
N ASN A 557 -20.55 -21.22 6.52
CA ASN A 557 -20.71 -22.18 7.62
C ASN A 557 -20.42 -23.56 7.07
N PHE A 558 -19.59 -24.31 7.78
CA PHE A 558 -19.15 -25.62 7.36
C PHE A 558 -18.81 -26.53 8.55
N LEU A 559 -18.66 -27.82 8.28
CA LEU A 559 -18.19 -28.78 9.26
C LEU A 559 -16.69 -29.03 9.13
N ILE A 560 -16.02 -29.15 10.26
CA ILE A 560 -14.69 -29.75 10.28
C ILE A 560 -14.87 -31.22 9.88
N PRO A 561 -14.15 -31.72 8.85
CA PRO A 561 -14.27 -33.09 8.43
C PRO A 561 -13.97 -34.09 9.56
N ALA A 562 -14.65 -35.26 9.53
CA ALA A 562 -14.37 -36.33 10.46
C ALA A 562 -12.94 -36.86 10.26
N GLY A 563 -12.31 -37.29 11.34
CA GLY A 563 -10.99 -37.95 11.30
C GLY A 563 -9.79 -37.01 11.10
N MET A 564 -9.98 -35.70 11.16
CA MET A 564 -8.86 -34.73 11.15
C MET A 564 -7.96 -34.95 12.36
N ALA A 565 -6.64 -35.02 12.12
CA ALA A 565 -5.65 -35.20 13.17
C ALA A 565 -5.54 -33.98 14.08
N PRO A 566 -5.43 -34.14 15.42
CA PRO A 566 -5.21 -33.00 16.33
C PRO A 566 -3.93 -32.21 16.01
N GLY A 567 -3.98 -30.93 16.23
CA GLY A 567 -2.85 -30.02 15.99
C GLY A 567 -3.20 -28.89 15.00
N ALA A 568 -2.17 -28.23 14.49
CA ALA A 568 -2.36 -27.12 13.56
C ALA A 568 -3.01 -27.57 12.24
N ALA A 569 -4.02 -26.83 11.79
CA ALA A 569 -4.70 -27.07 10.52
C ALA A 569 -4.78 -25.81 9.69
N ALA A 570 -4.68 -25.95 8.37
CA ALA A 570 -4.80 -24.89 7.39
C ALA A 570 -6.10 -25.03 6.60
N VAL A 571 -6.77 -23.91 6.35
CA VAL A 571 -8.00 -23.80 5.55
C VAL A 571 -7.70 -23.10 4.23
N LYS A 572 -8.21 -23.63 3.14
CA LYS A 572 -8.24 -22.98 1.82
C LYS A 572 -9.69 -22.93 1.34
N VAL A 573 -10.20 -21.72 1.15
CA VAL A 573 -11.47 -21.50 0.48
C VAL A 573 -11.20 -21.30 -1.00
N MET A 574 -11.83 -22.09 -1.82
CA MET A 574 -11.67 -22.05 -3.27
C MET A 574 -12.99 -21.66 -3.92
N ARG A 575 -12.91 -20.79 -4.94
CA ARG A 575 -14.04 -20.49 -5.84
C ARG A 575 -13.67 -20.91 -7.26
N SER A 576 -14.52 -21.72 -7.87
CA SER A 576 -14.27 -22.29 -9.20
C SER A 576 -12.85 -22.86 -9.34
N GLY A 577 -12.33 -23.48 -8.26
CA GLY A 577 -11.01 -24.13 -8.22
C GLY A 577 -9.83 -23.23 -7.81
N ALA A 578 -10.02 -21.92 -7.68
CA ALA A 578 -8.95 -21.01 -7.27
C ALA A 578 -9.07 -20.60 -5.79
N THR A 579 -7.96 -20.58 -5.05
CA THR A 579 -7.93 -20.17 -3.64
C THR A 579 -8.19 -18.67 -3.52
N VAL A 580 -9.27 -18.30 -2.82
CA VAL A 580 -9.68 -16.91 -2.58
C VAL A 580 -9.48 -16.44 -1.15
N LEU A 581 -9.54 -17.39 -0.18
CA LEU A 581 -9.30 -17.12 1.24
C LEU A 581 -8.44 -18.24 1.84
N THR A 582 -7.66 -17.89 2.85
CA THR A 582 -6.94 -18.86 3.69
C THR A 582 -7.29 -18.63 5.14
N GLY A 583 -7.06 -19.63 5.98
CA GLY A 583 -7.23 -19.52 7.41
C GLY A 583 -6.46 -20.62 8.13
N SER A 584 -6.38 -20.54 9.45
CA SER A 584 -5.76 -21.57 10.26
C SER A 584 -6.48 -21.68 11.60
N PHE A 585 -6.44 -22.87 12.18
CA PHE A 585 -6.96 -23.15 13.52
C PHE A 585 -6.22 -24.35 14.10
N THR A 586 -6.51 -24.69 15.35
CA THR A 586 -6.00 -25.92 15.99
C THR A 586 -7.13 -26.93 16.08
N VAL A 587 -6.93 -28.16 15.56
CA VAL A 587 -7.85 -29.27 15.77
C VAL A 587 -7.66 -29.78 17.18
N ALA A 588 -8.74 -29.75 17.98
CA ALA A 588 -8.78 -30.29 19.34
C ALA A 588 -9.70 -31.51 19.43
N PRO A 589 -9.52 -32.41 20.44
CA PRO A 589 -10.43 -33.51 20.64
C PRO A 589 -11.87 -33.09 20.92
N VAL A 590 -12.02 -31.99 21.66
CA VAL A 590 -13.31 -31.37 22.00
C VAL A 590 -13.17 -29.82 21.95
N SER A 591 -14.27 -29.16 21.64
CA SER A 591 -14.37 -27.68 21.67
C SER A 591 -15.85 -27.36 21.95
N PRO A 592 -16.29 -27.38 23.20
CA PRO A 592 -17.71 -27.24 23.52
C PRO A 592 -18.23 -25.84 23.28
N GLY A 593 -19.40 -25.72 22.66
CA GLY A 593 -20.12 -24.47 22.50
C GLY A 593 -21.61 -24.69 22.57
N ILE A 594 -22.30 -23.77 23.28
CA ILE A 594 -23.76 -23.75 23.42
C ILE A 594 -24.32 -22.73 22.45
N PHE A 595 -25.30 -23.16 21.64
CA PHE A 595 -26.04 -22.21 20.80
C PHE A 595 -26.95 -21.32 21.68
N THR A 596 -27.01 -20.06 21.34
CA THR A 596 -27.90 -19.07 21.97
C THR A 596 -28.98 -18.61 21.00
N ALA A 597 -30.17 -18.34 21.49
CA ALA A 597 -31.27 -17.85 20.65
C ALA A 597 -30.98 -16.44 20.06
N ASN A 598 -30.06 -15.71 20.69
CA ASN A 598 -29.55 -14.42 20.22
C ASN A 598 -28.56 -14.55 19.05
N GLY A 599 -28.11 -15.76 18.71
CA GLY A 599 -27.30 -16.05 17.51
C GLY A 599 -25.89 -15.47 17.53
N ASN A 600 -25.35 -15.09 18.68
CA ASN A 600 -24.03 -14.46 18.85
C ASN A 600 -23.15 -15.11 19.92
N GLY A 601 -23.54 -16.25 20.43
CA GLY A 601 -22.82 -16.99 21.49
C GLY A 601 -23.00 -16.43 22.91
N ALA A 602 -23.86 -15.44 23.09
CA ALA A 602 -24.20 -14.84 24.36
C ALA A 602 -25.72 -14.74 24.53
N GLY A 603 -26.19 -14.50 25.75
CA GLY A 603 -27.62 -14.39 26.06
C GLY A 603 -28.30 -15.74 26.28
N VAL A 604 -29.59 -15.80 26.00
CA VAL A 604 -30.43 -16.94 26.39
C VAL A 604 -30.12 -18.20 25.57
N VAL A 605 -30.06 -19.36 26.24
CA VAL A 605 -29.78 -20.65 25.61
C VAL A 605 -30.83 -20.99 24.52
N ALA A 606 -30.35 -21.38 23.34
CA ALA A 606 -31.20 -22.01 22.35
C ALA A 606 -31.47 -23.46 22.78
N GLY A 607 -32.65 -23.71 23.33
CA GLY A 607 -33.00 -25.00 23.87
C GLY A 607 -34.48 -25.21 23.95
N ALA A 608 -34.87 -26.45 24.28
CA ALA A 608 -36.26 -26.84 24.54
C ALA A 608 -36.35 -27.45 25.96
N ALA A 609 -37.37 -27.11 26.71
CA ALA A 609 -37.60 -27.67 28.01
C ALA A 609 -38.90 -28.49 28.06
N SER A 610 -38.90 -29.50 28.88
CA SER A 610 -40.08 -30.32 29.13
C SER A 610 -40.18 -30.61 30.61
N ARG A 611 -41.40 -30.45 31.15
CA ARG A 611 -41.77 -30.85 32.50
C ARG A 611 -42.49 -32.19 32.44
N VAL A 612 -42.00 -33.14 33.22
CA VAL A 612 -42.57 -34.48 33.36
C VAL A 612 -43.22 -34.57 34.75
N SER A 613 -44.52 -34.78 34.78
CA SER A 613 -45.28 -34.97 36.00
C SER A 613 -45.10 -36.35 36.60
N SER A 614 -45.55 -36.55 37.84
CA SER A 614 -45.54 -37.86 38.54
C SER A 614 -46.36 -38.96 37.82
N SER A 615 -47.31 -38.59 36.93
CA SER A 615 -48.04 -39.50 36.07
C SER A 615 -47.32 -39.87 34.79
N GLY A 616 -46.14 -39.29 34.53
CA GLY A 616 -45.39 -39.43 33.29
C GLY A 616 -45.85 -38.51 32.15
N ALA A 617 -46.84 -37.66 32.37
CA ALA A 617 -47.29 -36.72 31.38
C ALA A 617 -46.22 -35.64 31.14
N THR A 618 -45.88 -35.41 29.89
CA THR A 618 -44.87 -34.42 29.48
C THR A 618 -45.54 -33.14 28.97
N THR A 619 -45.11 -31.98 29.46
CA THR A 619 -45.61 -30.66 29.05
C THR A 619 -44.41 -29.82 28.56
N PRO A 620 -44.45 -29.27 27.31
CA PRO A 620 -43.44 -28.36 26.85
C PRO A 620 -43.36 -27.08 27.72
N VAL A 621 -42.18 -26.60 28.00
CA VAL A 621 -41.91 -25.36 28.75
C VAL A 621 -41.06 -24.45 27.87
N ALA A 622 -41.49 -23.22 27.70
CA ALA A 622 -40.71 -22.22 26.94
C ALA A 622 -39.44 -21.84 27.73
N VAL A 623 -38.32 -21.80 27.02
CA VAL A 623 -37.02 -21.38 27.58
C VAL A 623 -36.77 -19.91 27.28
N TYR A 624 -37.21 -19.45 26.11
CA TYR A 624 -37.06 -18.10 25.65
C TYR A 624 -38.24 -17.63 24.81
N SER A 625 -38.36 -16.32 24.62
CA SER A 625 -39.26 -15.68 23.66
C SER A 625 -38.48 -14.61 22.89
N CYS A 626 -38.75 -14.49 21.60
CA CYS A 626 -38.06 -13.51 20.73
C CYS A 626 -39.00 -12.40 20.33
N GLY A 627 -38.48 -11.17 20.30
CA GLY A 627 -39.22 -9.98 19.82
C GLY A 627 -39.33 -9.96 18.26
N THR A 628 -39.85 -8.85 17.75
CA THR A 628 -39.98 -8.62 16.29
C THR A 628 -38.66 -8.33 15.59
N VAL A 629 -37.63 -7.91 16.33
CA VAL A 629 -36.27 -7.75 15.80
C VAL A 629 -35.59 -9.10 15.84
N ALA A 630 -34.99 -9.51 14.71
CA ALA A 630 -34.27 -10.77 14.63
C ALA A 630 -33.20 -10.89 15.72
N PHE A 631 -33.11 -12.06 16.33
CA PHE A 631 -32.15 -12.37 17.42
C PHE A 631 -32.31 -11.54 18.71
N SER A 632 -33.39 -10.80 18.88
CA SER A 632 -33.73 -10.14 20.15
C SER A 632 -34.56 -11.08 21.02
N CYS A 633 -33.90 -12.06 21.64
CA CYS A 633 -34.54 -13.08 22.48
C CYS A 633 -34.23 -12.85 23.96
N LEU A 634 -35.23 -13.06 24.82
CA LEU A 634 -35.13 -12.96 26.26
C LEU A 634 -35.56 -14.27 26.94
N GLU A 635 -35.09 -14.49 28.14
CA GLU A 635 -35.43 -15.66 28.96
C GLU A 635 -36.92 -15.67 29.32
N THR A 636 -37.56 -16.81 29.14
CA THR A 636 -38.86 -17.11 29.71
C THR A 636 -38.69 -17.85 31.03
N PRO A 637 -39.34 -17.39 32.14
CA PRO A 637 -39.22 -18.04 33.43
C PRO A 637 -39.67 -19.51 33.38
N ILE A 638 -38.76 -20.42 33.70
CA ILE A 638 -39.02 -21.88 33.74
C ILE A 638 -39.57 -22.21 35.10
N SER A 639 -40.84 -22.60 35.15
CA SER A 639 -41.46 -23.14 36.39
C SER A 639 -41.13 -24.62 36.58
N LEU A 640 -40.56 -24.99 37.71
CA LEU A 640 -40.27 -26.34 38.05
C LEU A 640 -41.49 -27.19 38.39
N GLY A 641 -42.72 -26.60 38.48
CA GLY A 641 -43.98 -27.28 38.70
C GLY A 641 -44.16 -27.82 40.12
N ALA A 642 -45.03 -28.85 40.30
CA ALA A 642 -45.26 -29.52 41.59
C ALA A 642 -43.97 -30.20 42.11
N SER A 643 -43.88 -30.47 43.43
CA SER A 643 -42.69 -31.07 44.05
C SER A 643 -42.30 -32.44 43.48
N THR A 644 -43.24 -33.09 42.83
CA THR A 644 -43.08 -34.42 42.17
C THR A 644 -42.74 -34.33 40.71
N ASP A 645 -42.72 -33.15 40.10
CA ASP A 645 -42.42 -32.93 38.69
C ASP A 645 -40.91 -32.83 38.48
N THR A 646 -40.41 -33.29 37.33
CA THR A 646 -39.01 -33.13 36.89
C THR A 646 -38.98 -32.29 35.63
N VAL A 647 -38.02 -31.34 35.54
CA VAL A 647 -37.83 -30.53 34.37
C VAL A 647 -36.53 -30.86 33.72
N TYR A 648 -36.61 -31.19 32.44
CA TYR A 648 -35.45 -31.43 31.57
C TYR A 648 -35.28 -30.30 30.56
N ILE A 649 -34.04 -29.93 30.32
CA ILE A 649 -33.69 -28.99 29.23
C ILE A 649 -32.82 -29.72 28.22
N THR A 650 -33.24 -29.65 26.96
CA THR A 650 -32.42 -30.01 25.80
C THR A 650 -31.65 -28.81 25.34
N LEU A 651 -30.34 -28.85 25.43
CA LEU A 651 -29.41 -27.84 24.96
C LEU A 651 -28.91 -28.21 23.56
N TYR A 652 -28.93 -27.28 22.62
CA TYR A 652 -28.28 -27.46 21.35
C TYR A 652 -26.85 -26.94 21.45
N THR A 653 -25.89 -27.79 21.03
CA THR A 653 -24.45 -27.56 21.19
C THR A 653 -23.70 -28.01 19.95
N SER A 654 -22.41 -27.76 19.91
CA SER A 654 -21.51 -28.31 18.90
C SER A 654 -20.12 -28.54 19.51
N GLY A 655 -19.37 -29.51 18.99
CA GLY A 655 -18.00 -29.78 19.39
C GLY A 655 -17.83 -30.61 20.64
N ILE A 656 -18.86 -31.32 21.09
CA ILE A 656 -18.82 -32.20 22.27
C ILE A 656 -18.89 -33.71 21.98
N ARG A 657 -19.23 -34.11 20.75
CA ARG A 657 -19.48 -35.54 20.42
C ARG A 657 -18.29 -36.46 20.61
N GLY A 658 -17.07 -35.91 20.67
CA GLY A 658 -15.84 -36.63 20.97
C GLY A 658 -15.51 -36.74 22.47
N ALA A 659 -16.30 -36.08 23.34
CA ALA A 659 -16.01 -35.99 24.76
C ALA A 659 -16.23 -37.35 25.47
N LYS A 660 -15.33 -37.67 26.38
CA LYS A 660 -15.45 -38.81 27.29
C LYS A 660 -16.31 -38.48 28.51
N SER A 661 -16.36 -37.19 28.88
CA SER A 661 -17.13 -36.68 30.01
C SER A 661 -17.70 -35.32 29.68
N VAL A 662 -19.00 -35.11 29.94
CA VAL A 662 -19.67 -33.83 29.84
C VAL A 662 -20.36 -33.53 31.15
N GLN A 663 -20.03 -32.38 31.74
CA GLN A 663 -20.65 -31.85 32.96
C GLN A 663 -21.41 -30.57 32.60
N ALA A 664 -22.54 -30.35 33.27
CA ALA A 664 -23.33 -29.14 33.10
C ALA A 664 -23.46 -28.40 34.43
N TYR A 665 -23.43 -27.08 34.38
CA TYR A 665 -23.55 -26.20 35.54
C TYR A 665 -24.63 -25.16 35.32
N VAL A 666 -25.53 -25.04 36.26
CA VAL A 666 -26.58 -23.98 36.31
C VAL A 666 -26.43 -23.22 37.60
N ALA A 667 -26.34 -21.88 37.55
CA ALA A 667 -26.03 -21.05 38.72
C ALA A 667 -24.76 -21.45 39.47
N GLY A 668 -23.77 -22.02 38.76
CA GLY A 668 -22.54 -22.57 39.33
C GLY A 668 -22.71 -23.93 40.04
N VAL A 669 -23.93 -24.50 40.07
CA VAL A 669 -24.23 -25.78 40.68
C VAL A 669 -24.19 -26.87 39.61
N PRO A 670 -23.47 -28.00 39.82
CA PRO A 670 -23.50 -29.14 38.91
C PRO A 670 -24.89 -29.75 38.83
N VAL A 671 -25.37 -30.00 37.62
CA VAL A 671 -26.68 -30.61 37.36
C VAL A 671 -26.54 -31.94 36.62
N PRO A 672 -27.47 -32.89 36.82
CA PRO A 672 -27.41 -34.19 36.12
C PRO A 672 -27.49 -34.03 34.60
N VAL A 673 -26.60 -34.74 33.88
CA VAL A 673 -26.59 -34.85 32.43
C VAL A 673 -27.17 -36.20 32.06
N ALA A 674 -28.35 -36.21 31.44
CA ALA A 674 -29.04 -37.43 31.03
C ALA A 674 -28.57 -37.93 29.65
N TYR A 675 -28.10 -37.04 28.80
CA TYR A 675 -27.56 -37.32 27.47
C TYR A 675 -26.55 -36.28 27.05
N ALA A 676 -25.48 -36.69 26.40
CA ALA A 676 -24.56 -35.79 25.69
C ALA A 676 -24.02 -36.52 24.45
N GLY A 677 -24.19 -35.95 23.27
CA GLY A 677 -23.75 -36.53 22.01
C GLY A 677 -24.40 -35.93 20.77
N PRO A 678 -24.30 -36.60 19.62
CA PRO A 678 -24.92 -36.13 18.38
C PRO A 678 -26.44 -35.96 18.49
N GLN A 679 -26.98 -34.84 17.95
CA GLN A 679 -28.42 -34.62 17.93
C GLN A 679 -29.15 -35.58 16.96
N GLY A 680 -28.48 -36.02 15.90
CA GLY A 680 -28.96 -37.09 14.99
C GLY A 680 -29.67 -36.59 13.73
N THR A 681 -30.28 -35.40 13.73
CA THR A 681 -31.01 -34.86 12.55
C THR A 681 -30.15 -33.90 11.74
N PHE A 682 -29.44 -33.01 12.40
CA PHE A 682 -28.65 -31.99 11.74
C PHE A 682 -27.15 -32.27 11.87
N ALA A 683 -26.46 -32.13 10.75
CA ALA A 683 -25.01 -32.32 10.70
C ALA A 683 -24.28 -31.31 11.60
N GLY A 684 -23.33 -31.77 12.42
CA GLY A 684 -22.54 -30.95 13.32
C GLY A 684 -23.26 -30.43 14.56
N LEU A 685 -24.58 -30.68 14.68
CA LEU A 685 -25.34 -30.36 15.86
C LEU A 685 -25.19 -31.47 16.91
N ASP A 686 -24.81 -31.08 18.11
CA ASP A 686 -24.79 -31.93 19.29
C ASP A 686 -25.92 -31.50 20.24
N GLN A 687 -26.25 -32.42 21.16
CA GLN A 687 -27.32 -32.23 22.11
C GLN A 687 -26.84 -32.65 23.52
N VAL A 688 -27.22 -31.84 24.52
CA VAL A 688 -27.05 -32.19 25.93
C VAL A 688 -28.40 -32.06 26.62
N ASN A 689 -28.85 -33.13 27.27
CA ASN A 689 -30.06 -33.12 28.08
C ASN A 689 -29.66 -33.03 29.55
N ILE A 690 -30.12 -32.02 30.24
CA ILE A 690 -29.88 -31.80 31.67
C ILE A 690 -31.17 -31.81 32.44
N GLU A 691 -31.11 -32.28 33.68
CA GLU A 691 -32.20 -32.17 34.66
C GLU A 691 -31.99 -30.94 35.54
N LEU A 692 -33.05 -30.16 35.75
CA LEU A 692 -33.01 -29.02 36.68
C LEU A 692 -33.38 -29.45 38.09
N PRO A 693 -32.40 -29.48 39.03
CA PRO A 693 -32.67 -29.82 40.42
C PRO A 693 -33.61 -28.81 41.09
N ARG A 694 -34.45 -29.28 41.98
CA ARG A 694 -35.37 -28.44 42.75
C ARG A 694 -34.68 -27.33 43.57
N SER A 695 -33.44 -27.55 43.94
CA SER A 695 -32.61 -26.55 44.62
C SER A 695 -32.39 -25.26 43.82
N LEU A 696 -32.68 -25.29 42.53
CA LEU A 696 -32.58 -24.11 41.66
C LEU A 696 -33.84 -23.26 41.60
N ALA A 697 -34.94 -23.68 42.25
CA ALA A 697 -36.21 -22.93 42.29
C ALA A 697 -35.98 -21.52 42.85
N GLY A 698 -36.49 -20.50 42.13
CA GLY A 698 -36.38 -19.10 42.52
C GLY A 698 -35.07 -18.42 42.29
N ASN A 699 -34.11 -19.06 41.62
CA ASN A 699 -32.82 -18.41 41.29
C ASN A 699 -32.91 -17.26 40.29
N GLY A 700 -34.07 -17.07 39.64
CA GLY A 700 -34.23 -16.00 38.66
C GLY A 700 -33.36 -16.23 37.42
N GLU A 701 -32.86 -15.13 36.86
CA GLU A 701 -31.92 -15.17 35.75
C GLU A 701 -30.55 -15.70 36.21
N THR A 702 -30.02 -16.69 35.50
CA THR A 702 -28.81 -17.41 35.93
C THR A 702 -27.99 -17.91 34.77
N SER A 703 -26.72 -18.22 35.03
CA SER A 703 -25.78 -18.74 34.05
C SER A 703 -25.90 -20.24 33.85
N LEU A 704 -25.62 -20.68 32.62
CA LEU A 704 -25.50 -22.06 32.22
C LEU A 704 -24.23 -22.24 31.37
N TYR A 705 -23.41 -23.26 31.72
CA TYR A 705 -22.26 -23.64 30.92
C TYR A 705 -21.98 -25.14 31.01
N LEU A 706 -21.20 -25.63 30.05
CA LEU A 706 -20.76 -27.05 30.00
C LEU A 706 -19.26 -27.14 30.20
N ILE A 707 -18.80 -28.25 30.74
CA ILE A 707 -17.40 -28.67 30.75
C ILE A 707 -17.29 -30.01 30.05
N ALA A 708 -16.62 -30.08 28.91
CA ALA A 708 -16.37 -31.32 28.18
C ALA A 708 -14.87 -31.64 28.22
N ASP A 709 -14.50 -32.77 28.83
CA ASP A 709 -13.10 -33.22 29.04
C ASP A 709 -12.19 -32.07 29.56
N GLY A 710 -12.71 -31.27 30.49
CA GLY A 710 -11.99 -30.14 31.09
C GLY A 710 -12.02 -28.81 30.30
N GLN A 711 -12.65 -28.80 29.12
CA GLN A 711 -12.83 -27.55 28.32
C GLN A 711 -14.21 -26.96 28.60
N GLN A 712 -14.24 -25.66 28.94
CA GLN A 712 -15.49 -24.96 29.21
C GLN A 712 -16.09 -24.34 27.93
N SER A 713 -17.42 -24.44 27.81
CA SER A 713 -18.18 -23.73 26.73
C SER A 713 -18.30 -22.24 27.00
N ASN A 714 -18.88 -21.51 26.03
CA ASN A 714 -19.45 -20.18 26.33
C ASN A 714 -20.52 -20.31 27.44
N VAL A 715 -20.78 -19.18 28.10
CA VAL A 715 -21.83 -19.06 29.13
C VAL A 715 -23.10 -18.54 28.45
N ALA A 716 -24.17 -19.30 28.59
CA ALA A 716 -25.52 -18.89 28.21
C ALA A 716 -26.34 -18.53 29.42
N SER A 717 -27.49 -17.90 29.26
CA SER A 717 -28.42 -17.56 30.33
C SER A 717 -29.73 -18.37 30.24
N LEU A 718 -30.37 -18.52 31.36
CA LEU A 718 -31.73 -19.01 31.49
C LEU A 718 -32.38 -18.40 32.76
N LYS A 719 -33.71 -18.48 32.88
CA LYS A 719 -34.42 -17.93 34.01
C LYS A 719 -35.23 -19.03 34.68
N ILE A 720 -35.04 -19.24 35.99
CA ILE A 720 -35.76 -20.27 36.79
C ILE A 720 -36.66 -19.54 37.81
N GLN A 721 -37.96 -19.95 37.79
CA GLN A 721 -38.97 -19.42 38.67
C GLN A 721 -39.02 -20.18 39.97
#